data_b541143728f56227e4bd5d0a8a431378
#
_entry.id   b541143728f56227e4bd5d0a8a431378
#
_cell.length_a   1.000
_cell.length_b   1.000
_cell.length_c   1.000
_cell.angle_alpha   90.00
_cell.angle_beta   90.00
_cell.angle_gamma   90.00
#
_symmetry.space_group_name_H-M   'P 1'
#
loop_
_entity.id
_entity.type
_entity.pdbx_description
1 polymer ?
#
loop_
_entity_poly.entity_id
_entity_poly.type
_entity_poly.pdbx_seq_one_letter_code
_entity_poly.pdbx_strand_id
1 'polypeptide(L)'
;MTIEDVSVSTDPYRLPRHVIPTRYELRLEPDLTAATFLGHETIAVMVSQATKTILLNAVDLVIESAEVKRQHGSAFKASIEMEPQAQRARLTFGESITPGDWQLHLAFHGKLNDKLRGFYRSTYKDASGTTQTLAATQFEATDARRAFPCWDEPAFKAVFATTLVIDPQLTAVSNTSVISETTENNKKVLRFAETIKMSTYLVAFVVGRIEATPPRFVGKTPLRLWTVPGKQPLTPFGHDIAVASLTFFEDYYGVPYPGDKLDLLAIPDFASGAMENLGAITFRETALLVDQRTGTHAELERIADVVAHENAHMWFGDLVTMSWWNGLWLNEAFATFMEMLAVDAWKPAWKRWESFAVARAAAFSVDGLVSTRPIEYPVHAPKDADAMFDILTYEKGASVLRMLEQHIGPTVFRDGVRQYLRAHAYGNADTKDLWTALGAVAQQPVPELMDGWIFQPGFPLITAEVQGNQLRLSQRRFTYITEASTAGQLWHIPVRIRLSIGGRTEHRKLLLTERETNINLPVGVTSILVNEGGHGFYRVRYQGMLLQQLLDQGLERLAAIERFILVSDAWATTVAGIMPLVDYLQLIAHFKSERDKNVWAVLLESFSFLNRIISPEDRPALETFVRSSVGPAVDELGWEPKPGESDLIRQLRGDLLSTLGRLGNDPEVQRQAAERYQQYQKDPAIIDVNIVPALVAILAYTGDEARYNEFSERYRSAQTPQEERRYLFALAAFHPKELVGRTLARTINGEIRTQDAPFIVGSLMANVYGREQAWGFVKANWDQMDKLFPKQGLRRMCGGIVGLATPELERDVRQFFTDRKIDLGGKTLEQYLEQLCVAVSFRERERTTLHTTLPNALKD
;
A
#
# COMPACT_ATOMS: atom_id res chain seq x y z
N MET A 1 -21.19 29.63 19.06
CA MET A 1 -21.47 28.83 17.89
C MET A 1 -22.92 28.44 17.90
N THR A 2 -23.71 29.05 17.05
CA THR A 2 -25.13 28.74 16.85
C THR A 2 -25.24 27.35 16.24
N ILE A 3 -26.02 26.49 16.92
CA ILE A 3 -26.34 25.15 16.45
C ILE A 3 -27.23 25.33 15.20
N GLU A 4 -26.64 25.13 14.01
CA GLU A 4 -27.43 24.98 12.79
C GLU A 4 -28.19 23.66 12.87
N ASP A 5 -29.48 23.70 12.57
CA ASP A 5 -30.42 22.59 12.47
C ASP A 5 -29.77 21.49 11.59
N VAL A 6 -29.26 20.44 12.23
CA VAL A 6 -28.81 19.24 11.53
C VAL A 6 -30.07 18.48 11.13
N SER A 7 -30.61 18.80 9.94
CA SER A 7 -31.56 17.94 9.24
C SER A 7 -31.08 16.49 9.32
N VAL A 8 -31.98 15.57 9.59
CA VAL A 8 -31.76 14.12 9.51
C VAL A 8 -30.99 13.86 8.21
N SER A 9 -29.75 13.39 8.30
CA SER A 9 -28.93 13.11 7.12
C SER A 9 -29.76 12.23 6.18
N THR A 10 -29.98 12.69 4.96
CA THR A 10 -30.64 11.91 3.90
C THR A 10 -29.73 10.81 3.37
N ASP A 11 -28.46 10.81 3.79
CA ASP A 11 -27.47 9.80 3.45
C ASP A 11 -27.73 8.52 4.27
N PRO A 12 -28.04 7.38 3.62
CA PRO A 12 -28.37 6.13 4.31
C PRO A 12 -27.15 5.55 5.07
N TYR A 13 -25.92 5.97 4.77
CA TYR A 13 -24.70 5.46 5.38
C TYR A 13 -24.13 6.34 6.49
N ARG A 14 -24.74 7.50 6.78
CA ARG A 14 -24.35 8.38 7.89
C ARG A 14 -25.30 8.23 9.07
N LEU A 15 -24.75 8.09 10.27
CA LEU A 15 -25.54 7.97 11.49
C LEU A 15 -25.90 9.35 12.07
N PRO A 16 -27.11 9.49 12.64
CA PRO A 16 -27.54 10.73 13.31
C PRO A 16 -26.67 11.03 14.54
N ARG A 17 -26.40 12.31 14.79
CA ARG A 17 -25.54 12.76 15.91
C ARG A 17 -26.29 13.15 17.19
N HIS A 18 -27.58 12.93 17.27
CA HIS A 18 -28.37 13.22 18.48
C HIS A 18 -28.26 12.14 19.57
N VAL A 19 -27.68 10.97 19.24
CA VAL A 19 -27.26 9.93 20.17
C VAL A 19 -25.81 9.62 19.89
N ILE A 20 -24.93 9.84 20.86
CA ILE A 20 -23.46 9.70 20.70
C ILE A 20 -22.95 8.70 21.74
N PRO A 21 -22.20 7.64 21.32
CA PRO A 21 -21.55 6.72 22.23
C PRO A 21 -20.38 7.41 22.95
N THR A 22 -20.18 7.10 24.22
CA THR A 22 -19.05 7.61 25.00
C THR A 22 -18.18 6.48 25.53
N ARG A 23 -18.75 5.30 25.77
CA ARG A 23 -18.03 4.14 26.28
C ARG A 23 -18.76 2.84 25.91
N TYR A 24 -17.99 1.83 25.52
CA TYR A 24 -18.45 0.45 25.29
C TYR A 24 -17.89 -0.48 26.36
N GLU A 25 -18.73 -1.29 26.99
CA GLU A 25 -18.35 -2.50 27.70
C GLU A 25 -18.69 -3.68 26.80
N LEU A 26 -17.67 -4.29 26.21
CA LEU A 26 -17.83 -5.36 25.22
C LEU A 26 -17.39 -6.70 25.82
N ARG A 27 -18.30 -7.68 25.89
CA ARG A 27 -18.02 -9.06 26.31
C ARG A 27 -18.29 -10.00 25.15
N LEU A 28 -17.24 -10.67 24.67
CA LEU A 28 -17.30 -11.59 23.55
C LEU A 28 -16.83 -12.99 23.96
N GLU A 29 -17.51 -13.98 23.45
CA GLU A 29 -17.25 -15.41 23.69
C GLU A 29 -17.15 -16.14 22.34
N PRO A 30 -15.94 -16.21 21.72
CA PRO A 30 -15.74 -16.94 20.46
C PRO A 30 -15.65 -18.45 20.72
N ASP A 31 -16.33 -19.19 19.83
CA ASP A 31 -16.19 -20.64 19.71
C ASP A 31 -15.44 -20.93 18.39
N LEU A 32 -14.14 -21.29 18.49
CA LEU A 32 -13.30 -21.58 17.34
C LEU A 32 -13.70 -22.86 16.60
N THR A 33 -14.35 -23.80 17.29
CA THR A 33 -14.79 -25.08 16.74
C THR A 33 -16.07 -24.90 15.92
N ALA A 34 -17.06 -24.22 16.49
CA ALA A 34 -18.33 -23.92 15.83
C ALA A 34 -18.20 -22.78 14.80
N ALA A 35 -17.08 -22.03 14.82
CA ALA A 35 -16.86 -20.82 14.05
C ALA A 35 -17.96 -19.77 14.26
N THR A 36 -18.34 -19.56 15.53
CA THR A 36 -19.35 -18.57 15.96
C THR A 36 -18.85 -17.78 17.15
N PHE A 37 -19.58 -16.72 17.52
CA PHE A 37 -19.33 -16.03 18.78
C PHE A 37 -20.63 -15.48 19.37
N LEU A 38 -20.69 -15.39 20.70
CA LEU A 38 -21.72 -14.68 21.45
C LEU A 38 -21.16 -13.33 21.88
N GLY A 39 -22.02 -12.31 21.91
CA GLY A 39 -21.67 -10.98 22.35
C GLY A 39 -22.72 -10.36 23.26
N HIS A 40 -22.24 -9.69 24.31
CA HIS A 40 -23.03 -8.81 25.17
C HIS A 40 -22.29 -7.48 25.25
N GLU A 41 -23.03 -6.40 25.08
CA GLU A 41 -22.44 -5.08 25.25
C GLU A 41 -23.34 -4.11 26.02
N THR A 42 -22.69 -3.21 26.73
CA THR A 42 -23.32 -2.05 27.33
C THR A 42 -22.67 -0.80 26.77
N ILE A 43 -23.44 0.02 26.06
CA ILE A 43 -22.96 1.26 25.47
C ILE A 43 -23.49 2.44 26.27
N ALA A 44 -22.59 3.21 26.90
CA ALA A 44 -22.98 4.49 27.48
C ALA A 44 -23.17 5.51 26.34
N VAL A 45 -24.32 6.12 26.27
CA VAL A 45 -24.71 7.08 25.23
C VAL A 45 -25.19 8.39 25.83
N MET A 46 -24.83 9.49 25.18
CA MET A 46 -25.34 10.82 25.45
C MET A 46 -26.42 11.16 24.43
N VAL A 47 -27.61 11.45 24.90
CA VAL A 47 -28.75 11.86 24.07
C VAL A 47 -28.89 13.37 24.15
N SER A 48 -28.84 14.08 23.03
CA SER A 48 -28.94 15.54 22.96
C SER A 48 -30.37 16.02 22.64
N GLN A 49 -31.17 15.20 21.97
CA GLN A 49 -32.56 15.48 21.58
C GLN A 49 -33.44 14.27 21.89
N ALA A 50 -34.67 14.50 22.34
CA ALA A 50 -35.62 13.43 22.62
C ALA A 50 -35.88 12.59 21.36
N THR A 51 -35.76 11.28 21.47
CA THR A 51 -35.98 10.35 20.37
C THR A 51 -36.68 9.07 20.82
N LYS A 52 -37.37 8.41 19.90
CA LYS A 52 -37.85 7.03 20.08
C LYS A 52 -37.01 6.00 19.30
N THR A 53 -36.00 6.46 18.59
CA THR A 53 -35.22 5.58 17.69
C THR A 53 -33.75 5.80 17.91
N ILE A 54 -32.99 4.70 18.02
CA ILE A 54 -31.53 4.68 17.93
C ILE A 54 -31.15 3.91 16.66
N LEU A 55 -30.25 4.51 15.84
CA LEU A 55 -29.65 3.86 14.70
C LEU A 55 -28.19 3.56 15.01
N LEU A 56 -27.73 2.35 14.67
CA LEU A 56 -26.33 1.93 14.77
C LEU A 56 -26.00 0.97 13.64
N ASN A 57 -24.71 0.80 13.34
CA ASN A 57 -24.27 -0.12 12.31
C ASN A 57 -24.24 -1.56 12.84
N ALA A 58 -24.73 -2.50 12.03
CA ALA A 58 -24.67 -3.94 12.28
C ALA A 58 -24.84 -4.71 10.97
N VAL A 59 -23.95 -5.65 10.70
CA VAL A 59 -23.96 -6.52 9.50
C VAL A 59 -23.54 -7.92 9.89
N ASP A 60 -24.21 -8.93 9.31
CA ASP A 60 -23.91 -10.34 9.55
C ASP A 60 -24.03 -10.76 11.04
N LEU A 61 -24.74 -9.96 11.83
CA LEU A 61 -25.07 -10.20 13.23
C LEU A 61 -26.58 -10.48 13.39
N VAL A 62 -26.91 -11.25 14.41
CA VAL A 62 -28.28 -11.40 14.90
C VAL A 62 -28.34 -10.72 16.27
N ILE A 63 -29.10 -9.62 16.39
CA ILE A 63 -29.34 -8.93 17.65
C ILE A 63 -30.56 -9.56 18.31
N GLU A 64 -30.35 -10.25 19.43
CA GLU A 64 -31.42 -11.00 20.14
C GLU A 64 -32.28 -10.10 21.01
N SER A 65 -31.64 -9.10 21.64
CA SER A 65 -32.31 -8.16 22.50
C SER A 65 -31.63 -6.79 22.53
N ALA A 66 -32.43 -5.74 22.70
CA ALA A 66 -31.93 -4.39 22.88
C ALA A 66 -32.83 -3.68 23.93
N GLU A 67 -32.20 -3.06 24.92
CA GLU A 67 -32.89 -2.26 25.91
C GLU A 67 -32.09 -1.02 26.29
N VAL A 68 -32.76 0.08 26.59
CA VAL A 68 -32.13 1.30 27.09
C VAL A 68 -32.61 1.64 28.48
N LYS A 69 -31.71 2.05 29.38
CA LYS A 69 -32.06 2.47 30.75
C LYS A 69 -31.19 3.64 31.23
N ARG A 70 -31.70 4.40 32.15
CA ARG A 70 -30.92 5.32 33.00
C ARG A 70 -30.38 4.59 34.23
N GLN A 71 -29.34 5.14 34.86
CA GLN A 71 -28.66 4.54 36.03
C GLN A 71 -29.65 4.13 37.14
N HIS A 72 -30.76 4.86 37.35
CA HIS A 72 -31.78 4.60 38.37
C HIS A 72 -33.19 4.58 37.78
N GLY A 73 -33.38 4.19 36.51
CA GLY A 73 -34.68 4.21 35.83
C GLY A 73 -35.17 2.82 35.37
N SER A 74 -36.41 2.76 34.90
CA SER A 74 -36.93 1.58 34.22
C SER A 74 -36.24 1.36 32.87
N ALA A 75 -36.07 0.12 32.49
CA ALA A 75 -35.54 -0.23 31.17
C ALA A 75 -36.66 -0.17 30.11
N PHE A 76 -36.35 0.38 28.95
CA PHE A 76 -37.23 0.38 27.77
C PHE A 76 -36.70 -0.64 26.75
N LYS A 77 -37.49 -1.63 26.42
CA LYS A 77 -37.13 -2.61 25.37
C LYS A 77 -37.39 -2.03 24.00
N ALA A 78 -36.51 -2.35 23.05
CA ALA A 78 -36.66 -1.96 21.66
C ALA A 78 -37.30 -3.07 20.82
N SER A 79 -38.04 -2.70 19.78
CA SER A 79 -38.18 -3.51 18.57
C SER A 79 -36.95 -3.30 17.68
N ILE A 80 -36.48 -4.37 17.10
CA ILE A 80 -35.22 -4.40 16.31
C ILE A 80 -35.59 -4.65 14.84
N GLU A 81 -35.17 -3.74 13.97
CA GLU A 81 -35.29 -3.87 12.51
C GLU A 81 -33.91 -3.77 11.88
N MET A 82 -33.50 -4.79 11.14
CA MET A 82 -32.26 -4.78 10.38
C MET A 82 -32.48 -4.13 9.02
N GLU A 83 -31.63 -3.18 8.63
CA GLU A 83 -31.61 -2.50 7.32
C GLU A 83 -30.35 -2.94 6.53
N PRO A 84 -30.36 -4.11 5.84
CA PRO A 84 -29.14 -4.70 5.28
C PRO A 84 -28.45 -3.83 4.22
N GLN A 85 -29.21 -3.12 3.36
CA GLN A 85 -28.64 -2.23 2.35
C GLN A 85 -27.89 -1.05 2.96
N ALA A 86 -28.38 -0.51 4.07
CA ALA A 86 -27.74 0.58 4.80
C ALA A 86 -26.71 0.08 5.84
N GLN A 87 -26.58 -1.24 5.99
CA GLN A 87 -25.68 -1.88 6.95
C GLN A 87 -25.89 -1.40 8.39
N ARG A 88 -27.15 -1.30 8.83
CA ARG A 88 -27.51 -0.79 10.14
C ARG A 88 -28.70 -1.51 10.75
N ALA A 89 -28.85 -1.33 12.05
CA ALA A 89 -30.00 -1.74 12.84
C ALA A 89 -30.75 -0.50 13.34
N ARG A 90 -32.07 -0.56 13.27
CA ARG A 90 -33.00 0.41 13.84
C ARG A 90 -33.60 -0.17 15.11
N LEU A 91 -33.38 0.51 16.24
CA LEU A 91 -33.94 0.19 17.55
C LEU A 91 -35.04 1.18 17.85
N THR A 92 -36.29 0.72 17.90
CA THR A 92 -37.46 1.58 18.18
C THR A 92 -38.05 1.27 19.55
N PHE A 93 -38.17 2.30 20.38
CA PHE A 93 -38.65 2.22 21.77
C PHE A 93 -40.08 2.70 21.88
N GLY A 94 -40.89 2.07 22.75
CA GLY A 94 -42.24 2.48 23.03
C GLY A 94 -42.32 3.87 23.67
N GLU A 95 -41.35 4.17 24.53
CA GLU A 95 -41.23 5.44 25.24
C GLU A 95 -40.18 6.34 24.60
N SER A 96 -40.29 7.65 24.82
CA SER A 96 -39.31 8.62 24.35
C SER A 96 -38.06 8.65 25.25
N ILE A 97 -36.89 8.46 24.66
CA ILE A 97 -35.59 8.63 25.31
C ILE A 97 -35.32 10.13 25.38
N THR A 98 -35.33 10.69 26.57
CA THR A 98 -35.15 12.14 26.80
C THR A 98 -33.65 12.50 26.84
N PRO A 99 -33.28 13.77 26.62
CA PRO A 99 -31.90 14.22 26.71
C PRO A 99 -31.20 13.83 28.02
N GLY A 100 -29.90 13.52 27.94
CA GLY A 100 -29.07 13.10 29.06
C GLY A 100 -28.39 11.76 28.83
N ASP A 101 -27.77 11.20 29.87
CA ASP A 101 -26.98 9.97 29.80
C ASP A 101 -27.85 8.73 29.96
N TRP A 102 -27.63 7.76 29.08
CA TRP A 102 -28.31 6.48 29.00
C TRP A 102 -27.33 5.33 28.81
N GLN A 103 -27.74 4.12 29.14
CA GLN A 103 -27.05 2.87 28.84
C GLN A 103 -27.90 2.04 27.90
N LEU A 104 -27.35 1.69 26.73
CA LEU A 104 -27.94 0.77 25.77
C LEU A 104 -27.28 -0.62 25.97
N HIS A 105 -28.13 -1.63 26.27
CA HIS A 105 -27.71 -3.01 26.46
C HIS A 105 -28.13 -3.84 25.26
N LEU A 106 -27.20 -4.61 24.71
CA LEU A 106 -27.43 -5.46 23.55
C LEU A 106 -26.92 -6.88 23.83
N ALA A 107 -27.69 -7.89 23.38
CA ALA A 107 -27.24 -9.26 23.28
C ALA A 107 -27.30 -9.66 21.80
N PHE A 108 -26.25 -10.28 21.29
CA PHE A 108 -26.11 -10.63 19.88
C PHE A 108 -25.22 -11.84 19.68
N HIS A 109 -25.28 -12.42 18.48
CA HIS A 109 -24.34 -13.43 18.05
C HIS A 109 -23.97 -13.28 16.58
N GLY A 110 -22.83 -13.86 16.19
CA GLY A 110 -22.31 -13.80 14.83
C GLY A 110 -21.48 -15.03 14.47
N LYS A 111 -20.92 -15.02 13.26
CA LYS A 111 -20.06 -16.08 12.72
C LYS A 111 -18.63 -15.58 12.57
N LEU A 112 -17.66 -16.41 12.94
CA LEU A 112 -16.27 -16.23 12.56
C LEU A 112 -16.12 -16.62 11.08
N ASN A 113 -16.20 -15.62 10.20
CA ASN A 113 -16.14 -15.82 8.76
C ASN A 113 -14.73 -16.19 8.27
N ASP A 114 -14.58 -16.47 6.96
CA ASP A 114 -13.32 -16.79 6.29
C ASP A 114 -12.96 -15.75 5.21
N LYS A 115 -13.47 -14.50 5.33
CA LYS A 115 -13.29 -13.41 4.36
C LYS A 115 -12.22 -12.41 4.77
N LEU A 116 -11.49 -12.69 5.85
CA LEU A 116 -10.39 -11.88 6.38
C LEU A 116 -10.83 -10.44 6.72
N ARG A 117 -12.05 -10.27 7.23
CA ARG A 117 -12.63 -9.00 7.66
C ARG A 117 -13.65 -9.18 8.77
N GLY A 118 -13.90 -8.15 9.57
CA GLY A 118 -14.71 -8.26 10.76
C GLY A 118 -14.01 -9.16 11.78
N PHE A 119 -14.77 -9.96 12.53
CA PHE A 119 -14.23 -11.01 13.38
C PHE A 119 -14.21 -12.32 12.60
N TYR A 120 -13.00 -12.78 12.25
CA TYR A 120 -12.81 -13.89 11.31
C TYR A 120 -11.90 -14.98 11.85
N ARG A 121 -11.93 -16.16 11.24
CA ARG A 121 -11.03 -17.28 11.54
C ARG A 121 -9.82 -17.25 10.61
N SER A 122 -8.64 -17.47 11.19
CA SER A 122 -7.39 -17.73 10.49
C SER A 122 -6.88 -19.13 10.85
N THR A 123 -6.17 -19.80 9.94
CA THR A 123 -5.72 -21.17 10.13
C THR A 123 -4.22 -21.30 9.86
N TYR A 124 -3.59 -22.23 10.57
CA TYR A 124 -2.20 -22.61 10.32
C TYR A 124 -2.01 -24.11 10.61
N LYS A 125 -0.93 -24.70 10.10
CA LYS A 125 -0.51 -26.05 10.46
C LYS A 125 0.53 -25.97 11.57
N ASP A 126 0.31 -26.73 12.64
CA ASP A 126 1.31 -26.88 13.69
C ASP A 126 2.44 -27.86 13.30
N ALA A 127 3.43 -28.05 14.17
CA ALA A 127 4.57 -28.93 13.91
C ALA A 127 4.20 -30.40 13.64
N SER A 128 2.99 -30.83 14.03
CA SER A 128 2.47 -32.17 13.73
C SER A 128 1.74 -32.25 12.37
N GLY A 129 1.58 -31.10 11.67
CA GLY A 129 0.78 -30.98 10.45
C GLY A 129 -0.72 -30.84 10.71
N THR A 130 -1.16 -30.75 11.99
CA THR A 130 -2.56 -30.58 12.37
C THR A 130 -2.98 -29.13 12.12
N THR A 131 -4.14 -28.94 11.50
CA THR A 131 -4.70 -27.59 11.28
C THR A 131 -5.21 -27.03 12.61
N GLN A 132 -4.67 -25.91 13.02
CA GLN A 132 -5.09 -25.11 14.16
C GLN A 132 -5.87 -23.87 13.66
N THR A 133 -6.81 -23.40 14.47
CA THR A 133 -7.62 -22.20 14.19
C THR A 133 -7.35 -21.14 15.27
N LEU A 134 -7.28 -19.89 14.82
CA LEU A 134 -7.35 -18.70 15.67
C LEU A 134 -8.43 -17.77 15.14
N ALA A 135 -8.94 -16.88 15.99
CA ALA A 135 -9.82 -15.80 15.59
C ALA A 135 -9.07 -14.48 15.67
N ALA A 136 -9.23 -13.63 14.67
CA ALA A 136 -8.62 -12.31 14.57
C ALA A 136 -9.60 -11.28 14.03
N THR A 137 -9.28 -10.00 14.22
CA THR A 137 -10.09 -8.89 13.72
C THR A 137 -9.40 -8.15 12.58
N GLN A 138 -10.21 -7.62 11.64
CA GLN A 138 -9.85 -6.58 10.68
C GLN A 138 -11.08 -5.70 10.48
N PHE A 139 -11.03 -4.47 11.01
CA PHE A 139 -12.21 -3.60 11.06
C PHE A 139 -12.15 -2.41 10.11
N GLU A 140 -10.99 -1.96 9.73
CA GLU A 140 -10.87 -0.86 8.78
C GLU A 140 -11.28 -1.31 7.36
N ALA A 141 -12.10 -0.55 6.64
CA ALA A 141 -12.63 0.77 7.04
C ALA A 141 -13.91 0.65 7.91
N THR A 142 -14.86 -0.23 7.59
CA THR A 142 -16.23 -0.23 8.13
C THR A 142 -16.70 -1.64 8.52
N ASP A 143 -15.81 -2.44 9.10
CA ASP A 143 -16.09 -3.85 9.41
C ASP A 143 -16.16 -4.16 10.94
N ALA A 144 -16.03 -3.16 11.83
CA ALA A 144 -16.32 -3.33 13.26
C ALA A 144 -17.79 -3.76 13.48
N ARG A 145 -18.70 -3.22 12.66
CA ARG A 145 -20.14 -3.57 12.60
C ARG A 145 -20.45 -5.05 12.34
N ARG A 146 -19.43 -5.85 11.95
CA ARG A 146 -19.55 -7.31 11.75
C ARG A 146 -19.15 -8.11 12.99
N ALA A 147 -18.60 -7.43 14.01
CA ALA A 147 -18.18 -8.05 15.26
C ALA A 147 -19.07 -7.65 16.43
N PHE A 148 -19.56 -6.41 16.44
CA PHE A 148 -20.49 -5.91 17.43
C PHE A 148 -21.28 -4.72 16.87
N PRO A 149 -22.56 -4.53 17.30
CA PRO A 149 -23.35 -3.36 16.92
C PRO A 149 -22.70 -2.06 17.43
N CYS A 150 -22.50 -1.05 16.57
CA CYS A 150 -21.74 0.16 16.97
C CYS A 150 -22.03 1.38 16.09
N TRP A 151 -21.56 2.54 16.51
CA TRP A 151 -21.45 3.74 15.68
C TRP A 151 -20.12 3.67 14.90
N ASP A 152 -20.16 2.98 13.76
CA ASP A 152 -18.97 2.62 12.99
C ASP A 152 -18.57 3.69 11.98
N GLU A 153 -18.36 4.90 12.50
CA GLU A 153 -17.82 6.06 11.77
C GLU A 153 -16.61 6.63 12.54
N PRO A 154 -15.54 7.11 11.87
CA PRO A 154 -14.33 7.59 12.53
C PRO A 154 -14.57 8.68 13.60
N ALA A 155 -15.58 9.53 13.38
CA ALA A 155 -15.88 10.66 14.25
C ALA A 155 -16.65 10.28 15.55
N PHE A 156 -17.11 9.04 15.70
CA PHE A 156 -17.74 8.56 16.94
C PHE A 156 -16.73 7.88 17.85
N LYS A 157 -15.70 8.61 18.28
CA LYS A 157 -14.70 8.09 19.20
C LYS A 157 -15.32 7.82 20.58
N ALA A 158 -14.98 6.67 21.18
CA ALA A 158 -15.42 6.26 22.51
C ALA A 158 -14.28 5.50 23.23
N VAL A 159 -14.46 5.22 24.52
CA VAL A 159 -13.60 4.35 25.31
C VAL A 159 -14.12 2.92 25.21
N PHE A 160 -13.23 1.94 25.08
CA PHE A 160 -13.60 0.53 25.00
C PHE A 160 -13.03 -0.25 26.19
N ALA A 161 -13.91 -0.98 26.91
CA ALA A 161 -13.57 -1.94 27.95
C ALA A 161 -13.90 -3.34 27.43
N THR A 162 -12.91 -4.07 26.96
CA THR A 162 -13.09 -5.39 26.35
C THR A 162 -12.97 -6.50 27.39
N THR A 163 -13.84 -7.51 27.30
CA THR A 163 -13.75 -8.77 28.03
C THR A 163 -13.87 -9.93 27.06
N LEU A 164 -12.92 -10.85 27.08
CA LEU A 164 -12.93 -12.06 26.24
C LEU A 164 -13.11 -13.30 27.10
N VAL A 165 -14.07 -14.14 26.72
CA VAL A 165 -14.35 -15.43 27.37
C VAL A 165 -13.90 -16.52 26.43
N ILE A 166 -12.85 -17.26 26.82
CA ILE A 166 -12.14 -18.18 25.90
C ILE A 166 -11.92 -19.54 26.57
N ASP A 167 -11.60 -20.54 25.75
CA ASP A 167 -11.21 -21.85 26.29
C ASP A 167 -9.92 -21.72 27.12
N PRO A 168 -9.77 -22.46 28.24
CA PRO A 168 -8.67 -22.31 29.16
C PRO A 168 -7.27 -22.48 28.54
N GLN A 169 -7.18 -23.24 27.43
CA GLN A 169 -5.92 -23.52 26.71
C GLN A 169 -5.49 -22.41 25.74
N LEU A 170 -6.38 -21.44 25.47
CA LEU A 170 -6.13 -20.38 24.53
C LEU A 170 -5.56 -19.13 25.22
N THR A 171 -4.95 -18.29 24.43
CA THR A 171 -4.49 -16.95 24.79
C THR A 171 -5.29 -15.92 24.02
N ALA A 172 -5.52 -14.76 24.62
CA ALA A 172 -6.12 -13.63 23.92
C ALA A 172 -5.31 -12.35 24.11
N VAL A 173 -5.29 -11.53 23.07
CA VAL A 173 -4.70 -10.18 23.06
C VAL A 173 -5.75 -9.20 22.59
N SER A 174 -5.79 -8.00 23.17
CA SER A 174 -6.62 -6.88 22.75
C SER A 174 -5.80 -5.58 22.78
N ASN A 175 -6.42 -4.44 22.55
CA ASN A 175 -5.78 -3.12 22.48
C ASN A 175 -4.95 -2.75 23.71
N THR A 176 -5.35 -3.22 24.90
CA THR A 176 -4.74 -2.84 26.19
C THR A 176 -4.29 -4.05 26.97
N SER A 177 -3.62 -3.82 28.11
CA SER A 177 -3.14 -4.85 29.00
C SER A 177 -4.28 -5.58 29.72
N VAL A 178 -4.10 -6.87 30.02
CA VAL A 178 -5.01 -7.65 30.88
C VAL A 178 -4.91 -7.14 32.31
N ILE A 179 -6.04 -6.76 32.91
CA ILE A 179 -6.13 -6.31 34.32
C ILE A 179 -6.74 -7.35 35.24
N SER A 180 -7.42 -8.37 34.70
CA SER A 180 -8.01 -9.46 35.50
C SER A 180 -8.13 -10.72 34.65
N GLU A 181 -7.76 -11.86 35.22
CA GLU A 181 -8.02 -13.19 34.70
C GLU A 181 -8.78 -13.99 35.74
N THR A 182 -9.95 -14.53 35.39
CA THR A 182 -10.80 -15.37 36.23
C THR A 182 -11.31 -16.58 35.44
N THR A 183 -11.93 -17.52 36.15
CA THR A 183 -12.57 -18.68 35.52
C THR A 183 -14.06 -18.65 35.81
N GLU A 184 -14.89 -18.71 34.76
CA GLU A 184 -16.32 -18.81 34.83
C GLU A 184 -16.80 -19.99 33.94
N ASN A 185 -17.61 -20.88 34.47
CA ASN A 185 -18.16 -22.02 33.72
C ASN A 185 -17.10 -22.84 32.95
N ASN A 186 -15.94 -23.06 33.58
CA ASN A 186 -14.79 -23.76 32.98
C ASN A 186 -14.16 -23.04 31.78
N LYS A 187 -14.40 -21.76 31.58
CA LYS A 187 -13.77 -20.87 30.59
C LYS A 187 -12.93 -19.81 31.28
N LYS A 188 -11.89 -19.36 30.61
CA LYS A 188 -11.04 -18.26 31.02
C LYS A 188 -11.70 -16.95 30.64
N VAL A 189 -11.84 -16.03 31.60
CA VAL A 189 -12.39 -14.68 31.39
C VAL A 189 -11.26 -13.68 31.57
N LEU A 190 -10.89 -13.01 30.48
CA LEU A 190 -9.86 -11.99 30.43
C LEU A 190 -10.50 -10.61 30.34
N ARG A 191 -10.28 -9.75 31.33
CA ARG A 191 -10.67 -8.34 31.28
C ARG A 191 -9.46 -7.49 30.95
N PHE A 192 -9.61 -6.64 29.94
CA PHE A 192 -8.58 -5.69 29.52
C PHE A 192 -8.83 -4.31 30.13
N ALA A 193 -7.78 -3.52 30.29
CA ALA A 193 -7.90 -2.13 30.69
C ALA A 193 -8.74 -1.33 29.68
N GLU A 194 -9.24 -0.18 30.10
CA GLU A 194 -9.92 0.74 29.17
C GLU A 194 -8.92 1.33 28.16
N THR A 195 -9.39 1.49 26.92
CA THR A 195 -8.61 2.19 25.90
C THR A 195 -8.61 3.70 26.15
N ILE A 196 -7.77 4.43 25.43
CA ILE A 196 -8.00 5.86 25.21
C ILE A 196 -9.28 6.05 24.39
N LYS A 197 -9.75 7.27 24.26
CA LYS A 197 -10.87 7.61 23.38
C LYS A 197 -10.44 7.44 21.92
N MET A 198 -10.96 6.43 21.23
CA MET A 198 -10.58 6.04 19.87
C MET A 198 -11.79 5.63 19.01
N SER A 199 -11.57 5.52 17.69
CA SER A 199 -12.59 5.09 16.73
C SER A 199 -12.80 3.57 16.75
N THR A 200 -13.97 3.10 16.33
CA THR A 200 -14.34 1.68 16.33
C THR A 200 -13.42 0.81 15.46
N TYR A 201 -12.95 1.34 14.33
CA TYR A 201 -12.10 0.57 13.40
C TYR A 201 -10.74 0.18 14.00
N LEU A 202 -10.31 0.82 15.09
CA LEU A 202 -9.07 0.54 15.81
C LEU A 202 -9.20 -0.54 16.90
N VAL A 203 -10.42 -1.01 17.18
CA VAL A 203 -10.64 -2.07 18.15
C VAL A 203 -10.12 -3.39 17.58
N ALA A 204 -9.38 -4.14 18.40
CA ALA A 204 -8.82 -5.41 17.97
C ALA A 204 -8.83 -6.46 19.08
N PHE A 205 -9.01 -7.72 18.65
CA PHE A 205 -8.79 -8.88 19.51
C PHE A 205 -8.34 -10.08 18.66
N VAL A 206 -7.40 -10.84 19.23
CA VAL A 206 -6.91 -12.09 18.67
C VAL A 206 -7.01 -13.17 19.72
N VAL A 207 -7.61 -14.31 19.36
CA VAL A 207 -7.81 -15.46 20.25
C VAL A 207 -7.28 -16.72 19.60
N GLY A 208 -6.39 -17.43 20.26
CA GLY A 208 -5.82 -18.66 19.72
C GLY A 208 -4.65 -19.22 20.52
N ARG A 209 -3.97 -20.20 19.95
CA ARG A 209 -2.68 -20.65 20.46
C ARG A 209 -1.61 -19.74 19.90
N ILE A 210 -1.22 -18.72 20.66
CA ILE A 210 -0.22 -17.73 20.29
C ILE A 210 0.78 -17.56 21.45
N GLU A 211 2.01 -17.17 21.13
CA GLU A 211 3.13 -17.02 22.06
C GLU A 211 3.77 -15.64 21.91
N ALA A 212 4.08 -14.99 23.03
CA ALA A 212 4.75 -13.70 23.07
C ALA A 212 6.27 -13.82 23.20
N THR A 213 7.00 -12.88 22.60
CA THR A 213 8.40 -12.64 22.95
C THR A 213 8.51 -11.97 24.32
N PRO A 214 9.67 -12.07 25.00
CA PRO A 214 9.96 -11.18 26.13
C PRO A 214 9.80 -9.71 25.71
N PRO A 215 9.24 -8.84 26.61
CA PRO A 215 9.04 -7.45 26.26
C PRO A 215 10.37 -6.70 26.13
N ARG A 216 10.46 -5.82 25.14
CA ARG A 216 11.41 -4.71 25.13
C ARG A 216 10.68 -3.43 25.51
N PHE A 217 11.40 -2.40 25.92
CA PHE A 217 10.78 -1.17 26.41
C PHE A 217 11.24 0.04 25.60
N VAL A 218 10.28 0.89 25.23
CA VAL A 218 10.53 2.25 24.79
C VAL A 218 9.95 3.17 25.88
N GLY A 219 10.81 3.88 26.57
CA GLY A 219 10.41 4.57 27.79
C GLY A 219 9.76 3.62 28.81
N LYS A 220 8.46 3.80 29.06
CA LYS A 220 7.66 2.92 29.94
C LYS A 220 6.82 1.90 29.17
N THR A 221 6.73 2.01 27.86
CA THR A 221 5.88 1.17 27.02
C THR A 221 6.50 -0.19 26.78
N PRO A 222 5.91 -1.28 27.25
CA PRO A 222 6.34 -2.63 26.91
C PRO A 222 5.90 -2.96 25.47
N LEU A 223 6.84 -3.46 24.68
CA LEU A 223 6.65 -3.84 23.29
C LEU A 223 6.96 -5.33 23.13
N ARG A 224 6.03 -6.11 22.56
CA ARG A 224 6.14 -7.55 22.32
C ARG A 224 5.75 -7.90 20.89
N LEU A 225 6.32 -8.99 20.41
CA LEU A 225 5.82 -9.65 19.19
C LEU A 225 5.10 -10.95 19.58
N TRP A 226 3.99 -11.20 18.89
CA TRP A 226 3.17 -12.39 19.06
C TRP A 226 3.14 -13.21 17.79
N THR A 227 3.32 -14.52 17.91
CA THR A 227 3.33 -15.46 16.79
C THR A 227 2.54 -16.72 17.13
N VAL A 228 2.18 -17.50 16.13
CA VAL A 228 1.80 -18.90 16.35
C VAL A 228 3.03 -19.67 16.84
N PRO A 229 2.84 -20.81 17.58
CA PRO A 229 3.95 -21.60 18.11
C PRO A 229 5.00 -21.96 17.05
N GLY A 230 6.28 -21.84 17.46
CA GLY A 230 7.42 -22.20 16.61
C GLY A 230 7.97 -21.09 15.73
N LYS A 231 7.31 -19.93 15.60
CA LYS A 231 7.78 -18.80 14.77
C LYS A 231 8.52 -17.69 15.52
N GLN A 232 8.68 -17.80 16.84
CA GLN A 232 9.43 -16.82 17.63
C GLN A 232 10.85 -16.54 17.12
N PRO A 233 11.64 -17.52 16.60
CA PRO A 233 12.97 -17.25 16.05
C PRO A 233 12.99 -16.26 14.86
N LEU A 234 11.86 -16.00 14.22
CA LEU A 234 11.73 -15.08 13.09
C LEU A 234 11.42 -13.62 13.51
N THR A 235 11.29 -13.36 14.82
CA THR A 235 10.85 -12.05 15.35
C THR A 235 11.95 -10.99 15.55
N PRO A 236 13.26 -11.30 15.70
CA PRO A 236 14.24 -10.31 16.14
C PRO A 236 14.30 -9.05 15.31
N PHE A 237 14.28 -9.16 13.97
CA PHE A 237 14.34 -8.01 13.07
C PHE A 237 13.12 -7.10 13.20
N GLY A 238 11.90 -7.68 13.19
CA GLY A 238 10.66 -6.93 13.41
C GLY A 238 10.66 -6.22 14.77
N HIS A 239 11.24 -6.85 15.81
CA HIS A 239 11.37 -6.25 17.13
C HIS A 239 12.35 -5.07 17.13
N ASP A 240 13.49 -5.19 16.44
CA ASP A 240 14.51 -4.13 16.36
C ASP A 240 13.92 -2.87 15.72
N ILE A 241 13.25 -3.01 14.58
CA ILE A 241 12.65 -1.86 13.90
C ILE A 241 11.45 -1.28 14.68
N ALA A 242 10.65 -2.10 15.36
CA ALA A 242 9.54 -1.62 16.15
C ALA A 242 10.01 -0.71 17.31
N VAL A 243 11.08 -1.11 18.01
CA VAL A 243 11.71 -0.27 19.06
C VAL A 243 12.31 0.99 18.44
N ALA A 244 13.03 0.88 17.32
CA ALA A 244 13.72 2.00 16.71
C ALA A 244 12.71 3.06 16.19
N SER A 245 11.67 2.63 15.48
CA SER A 245 10.65 3.54 14.93
C SER A 245 9.79 4.18 16.01
N LEU A 246 9.36 3.44 17.03
CA LEU A 246 8.60 4.02 18.14
C LEU A 246 9.42 5.07 18.89
N THR A 247 10.72 4.81 19.15
CA THR A 247 11.62 5.78 19.78
C THR A 247 11.78 7.04 18.91
N PHE A 248 11.97 6.85 17.60
CA PHE A 248 12.09 7.95 16.64
C PHE A 248 10.82 8.84 16.64
N PHE A 249 9.64 8.23 16.66
CA PHE A 249 8.37 8.97 16.58
C PHE A 249 8.07 9.73 17.87
N GLU A 250 8.34 9.16 19.06
CA GLU A 250 8.19 9.90 20.32
C GLU A 250 9.05 11.17 20.33
N ASP A 251 10.29 11.09 19.83
CA ASP A 251 11.17 12.27 19.72
C ASP A 251 10.69 13.23 18.62
N TYR A 252 10.38 12.72 17.43
CA TYR A 252 9.97 13.55 16.30
C TYR A 252 8.69 14.34 16.60
N TYR A 253 7.66 13.69 17.13
CA TYR A 253 6.38 14.34 17.44
C TYR A 253 6.42 15.13 18.75
N GLY A 254 7.30 14.79 19.68
CA GLY A 254 7.34 15.40 21.01
C GLY A 254 6.05 15.14 21.81
N VAL A 255 5.40 14.03 21.54
CA VAL A 255 4.21 13.49 22.22
C VAL A 255 4.48 12.02 22.50
N PRO A 256 4.43 11.58 23.77
CA PRO A 256 4.61 10.18 24.12
C PRO A 256 3.58 9.27 23.42
N TYR A 257 3.93 8.00 23.23
CA TYR A 257 2.99 6.98 22.77
C TYR A 257 1.74 6.94 23.67
N PRO A 258 0.52 7.02 23.12
CA PRO A 258 -0.70 7.17 23.93
C PRO A 258 -1.23 5.89 24.57
N GLY A 259 -0.72 4.71 24.19
CA GLY A 259 -1.16 3.40 24.71
C GLY A 259 -0.40 2.95 25.96
N ASP A 260 -0.90 1.91 26.63
CA ASP A 260 -0.27 1.30 27.82
C ASP A 260 0.74 0.19 27.46
N LYS A 261 0.66 -0.35 26.27
CA LYS A 261 1.53 -1.35 25.66
C LYS A 261 1.51 -1.25 24.15
N LEU A 262 2.46 -1.90 23.48
CA LEU A 262 2.45 -2.09 22.03
C LEU A 262 2.76 -3.55 21.70
N ASP A 263 1.76 -4.29 21.24
CA ASP A 263 1.88 -5.65 20.76
C ASP A 263 1.81 -5.68 19.23
N LEU A 264 2.74 -6.41 18.58
CA LEU A 264 2.77 -6.66 17.15
C LEU A 264 2.44 -8.15 16.92
N LEU A 265 1.34 -8.43 16.23
CA LEU A 265 0.81 -9.79 16.11
C LEU A 265 0.92 -10.28 14.65
N ALA A 266 1.70 -11.35 14.43
CA ALA A 266 1.81 -12.03 13.14
C ALA A 266 0.63 -12.99 12.94
N ILE A 267 -0.24 -12.67 11.99
CA ILE A 267 -1.45 -13.45 11.69
C ILE A 267 -1.22 -14.28 10.42
N PRO A 268 -1.47 -15.60 10.47
CA PRO A 268 -1.25 -16.50 9.32
C PRO A 268 -2.07 -16.15 8.08
N ASP A 269 -3.34 -15.79 8.25
CA ASP A 269 -4.21 -15.33 7.17
C ASP A 269 -4.61 -13.87 7.41
N PHE A 270 -4.04 -12.95 6.61
CA PHE A 270 -4.28 -11.52 6.69
C PHE A 270 -4.33 -10.89 5.29
N ALA A 271 -5.39 -10.15 4.96
CA ALA A 271 -5.63 -9.66 3.60
C ALA A 271 -4.67 -8.55 3.16
N SER A 272 -4.29 -7.67 4.10
CA SER A 272 -3.40 -6.52 3.86
C SER A 272 -1.95 -6.80 4.28
N GLY A 273 -1.12 -5.78 4.37
CA GLY A 273 0.23 -5.85 4.95
C GLY A 273 0.17 -5.89 6.47
N ALA A 274 -0.50 -4.88 7.04
CA ALA A 274 -0.75 -4.77 8.47
C ALA A 274 -1.99 -3.90 8.74
N MET A 275 -2.27 -3.61 10.03
CA MET A 275 -3.36 -2.75 10.51
C MET A 275 -2.96 -2.13 11.86
N GLU A 276 -3.10 -0.84 11.95
CA GLU A 276 -2.67 0.02 13.04
C GLU A 276 -3.50 -0.04 14.32
N ASN A 277 -4.22 -1.11 14.61
CA ASN A 277 -5.04 -1.20 15.83
C ASN A 277 -4.26 -0.75 17.06
N LEU A 278 -4.72 0.29 17.75
CA LEU A 278 -4.01 0.88 18.89
C LEU A 278 -3.59 -0.18 19.92
N GLY A 279 -2.29 -0.30 20.18
CA GLY A 279 -1.74 -1.23 21.15
C GLY A 279 -1.75 -2.71 20.75
N ALA A 280 -2.33 -3.08 19.59
CA ALA A 280 -2.41 -4.47 19.12
C ALA A 280 -2.35 -4.54 17.59
N ILE A 281 -1.24 -4.06 17.00
CA ILE A 281 -1.03 -4.01 15.56
C ILE A 281 -1.00 -5.42 14.99
N THR A 282 -1.84 -5.70 14.00
CA THR A 282 -1.89 -6.99 13.32
C THR A 282 -1.13 -6.95 12.00
N PHE A 283 -0.37 -7.99 11.70
CA PHE A 283 0.48 -8.08 10.51
C PHE A 283 0.23 -9.38 9.75
N ARG A 284 0.31 -9.32 8.43
CA ARG A 284 0.62 -10.51 7.65
C ARG A 284 2.01 -11.00 8.04
N GLU A 285 2.20 -12.32 8.21
CA GLU A 285 3.48 -12.89 8.65
C GLU A 285 4.67 -12.40 7.81
N THR A 286 4.53 -12.27 6.48
CA THR A 286 5.59 -11.78 5.57
C THR A 286 5.99 -10.32 5.79
N ALA A 287 5.18 -9.54 6.51
CA ALA A 287 5.42 -8.13 6.81
C ALA A 287 5.99 -7.88 8.22
N LEU A 288 6.24 -8.95 8.99
CA LEU A 288 6.78 -8.84 10.36
C LEU A 288 7.90 -9.86 10.65
N LEU A 289 7.75 -11.09 10.14
CA LEU A 289 8.60 -12.22 10.48
C LEU A 289 9.63 -12.49 9.39
N VAL A 290 10.90 -12.68 9.75
CA VAL A 290 11.99 -13.05 8.82
C VAL A 290 13.14 -13.73 9.54
N ASP A 291 13.73 -14.74 8.92
CA ASP A 291 15.08 -15.18 9.30
C ASP A 291 16.09 -14.24 8.60
N GLN A 292 16.81 -13.43 9.38
CA GLN A 292 17.78 -12.45 8.84
C GLN A 292 18.92 -13.10 8.04
N ARG A 293 19.17 -14.40 8.23
CA ARG A 293 20.23 -15.13 7.53
C ARG A 293 19.82 -15.53 6.10
N THR A 294 18.51 -15.68 5.87
CA THR A 294 17.94 -16.15 4.60
C THR A 294 17.02 -15.11 3.94
N GLY A 295 16.70 -14.03 4.64
CA GLY A 295 15.94 -12.91 4.13
C GLY A 295 16.77 -12.03 3.20
N THR A 296 16.20 -11.66 2.06
CA THR A 296 16.82 -10.71 1.13
C THR A 296 16.76 -9.29 1.67
N HIS A 297 17.61 -8.41 1.15
CA HIS A 297 17.55 -6.99 1.52
C HIS A 297 16.17 -6.36 1.24
N ALA A 298 15.55 -6.68 0.10
CA ALA A 298 14.21 -6.21 -0.23
C ALA A 298 13.13 -6.66 0.77
N GLU A 299 13.23 -7.89 1.29
CA GLU A 299 12.32 -8.41 2.32
C GLU A 299 12.53 -7.70 3.65
N LEU A 300 13.78 -7.41 4.03
CA LEU A 300 14.10 -6.62 5.23
C LEU A 300 13.63 -5.17 5.11
N GLU A 301 13.85 -4.50 3.97
CA GLU A 301 13.33 -3.15 3.70
C GLU A 301 11.79 -3.14 3.86
N ARG A 302 11.10 -4.10 3.25
CA ARG A 302 9.63 -4.18 3.33
C ARG A 302 9.12 -4.33 4.76
N ILE A 303 9.76 -5.16 5.58
CA ILE A 303 9.37 -5.31 6.99
C ILE A 303 9.63 -4.02 7.75
N ALA A 304 10.78 -3.38 7.53
CA ALA A 304 11.12 -2.13 8.20
C ALA A 304 10.12 -1.02 7.86
N ASP A 305 9.77 -0.88 6.59
CA ASP A 305 8.80 0.11 6.13
C ASP A 305 7.43 -0.13 6.78
N VAL A 306 6.89 -1.37 6.69
CA VAL A 306 5.55 -1.67 7.22
C VAL A 306 5.50 -1.50 8.74
N VAL A 307 6.50 -1.98 9.49
CA VAL A 307 6.51 -1.81 10.96
C VAL A 307 6.61 -0.33 11.35
N ALA A 308 7.42 0.46 10.63
CA ALA A 308 7.51 1.89 10.88
C ALA A 308 6.21 2.62 10.50
N HIS A 309 5.55 2.22 9.39
CA HIS A 309 4.25 2.72 8.96
C HIS A 309 3.19 2.56 10.07
N GLU A 310 3.01 1.33 10.55
CA GLU A 310 2.02 1.04 11.60
C GLU A 310 2.33 1.77 12.91
N ASN A 311 3.60 1.91 13.26
CA ASN A 311 3.98 2.68 14.45
C ASN A 311 3.72 4.18 14.29
N ALA A 312 3.82 4.74 13.08
CA ALA A 312 3.51 6.14 12.82
C ALA A 312 2.02 6.44 13.01
N HIS A 313 1.16 5.48 12.68
CA HIS A 313 -0.28 5.58 12.86
C HIS A 313 -0.72 5.78 14.30
N MET A 314 0.08 5.38 15.28
CA MET A 314 -0.25 5.60 16.71
C MET A 314 -0.53 7.08 17.04
N TRP A 315 -0.02 8.01 16.20
CA TRP A 315 -0.30 9.44 16.27
C TRP A 315 -1.22 9.90 15.12
N PHE A 316 -0.94 9.48 13.87
CA PHE A 316 -1.73 9.80 12.68
C PHE A 316 -2.66 8.65 12.31
N GLY A 317 -3.86 8.65 12.84
CA GLY A 317 -4.86 7.59 12.74
C GLY A 317 -5.51 7.32 14.09
N ASP A 318 -4.68 7.09 15.14
CA ASP A 318 -5.15 6.69 16.46
C ASP A 318 -5.37 7.89 17.38
N LEU A 319 -4.31 8.64 17.70
CA LEU A 319 -4.41 9.82 18.55
C LEU A 319 -5.26 10.92 17.88
N VAL A 320 -4.94 11.25 16.63
CA VAL A 320 -5.72 12.15 15.78
C VAL A 320 -6.19 11.37 14.58
N THR A 321 -7.50 11.32 14.36
CA THR A 321 -8.14 10.53 13.29
C THR A 321 -8.84 11.46 12.31
N MET A 322 -8.89 11.14 11.02
CA MET A 322 -9.72 11.87 10.06
C MET A 322 -11.19 11.92 10.52
N SER A 323 -11.90 12.99 10.19
CA SER A 323 -13.32 13.15 10.52
C SER A 323 -14.23 12.23 9.71
N TRP A 324 -13.85 11.92 8.47
CA TRP A 324 -14.55 11.01 7.58
C TRP A 324 -13.56 10.35 6.59
N TRP A 325 -13.97 9.29 5.94
CA TRP A 325 -13.16 8.46 5.06
C TRP A 325 -12.60 9.18 3.81
N ASN A 326 -13.18 10.32 3.40
CA ASN A 326 -12.57 11.16 2.35
C ASN A 326 -11.20 11.71 2.75
N GLY A 327 -10.98 11.93 4.05
CA GLY A 327 -9.73 12.38 4.63
C GLY A 327 -8.73 11.26 4.99
N LEU A 328 -8.92 10.03 4.53
CA LEU A 328 -8.06 8.86 4.83
C LEU A 328 -6.57 9.13 4.58
N TRP A 329 -6.23 9.98 3.62
CA TRP A 329 -4.86 10.36 3.33
C TRP A 329 -4.13 11.03 4.51
N LEU A 330 -4.86 11.68 5.44
CA LEU A 330 -4.30 12.25 6.67
C LEU A 330 -3.69 11.17 7.58
N ASN A 331 -4.19 9.95 7.53
CA ASN A 331 -3.61 8.81 8.21
C ASN A 331 -2.50 8.21 7.34
N GLU A 332 -2.85 7.74 6.14
CA GLU A 332 -2.04 6.85 5.31
C GLU A 332 -0.84 7.53 4.64
N ALA A 333 -1.04 8.72 4.07
CA ALA A 333 0.06 9.45 3.45
C ALA A 333 1.09 9.92 4.49
N PHE A 334 0.60 10.31 5.70
CA PHE A 334 1.50 10.65 6.80
C PHE A 334 2.28 9.43 7.28
N ALA A 335 1.63 8.28 7.49
CA ALA A 335 2.33 7.08 7.88
C ALA A 335 3.37 6.67 6.83
N THR A 336 3.04 6.74 5.54
CA THR A 336 3.97 6.47 4.43
C THR A 336 5.14 7.47 4.38
N PHE A 337 4.89 8.76 4.63
CA PHE A 337 5.97 9.76 4.73
C PHE A 337 6.86 9.50 5.95
N MET A 338 6.27 9.17 7.09
CA MET A 338 6.98 8.97 8.35
C MET A 338 7.76 7.65 8.38
N GLU A 339 7.27 6.58 7.73
CA GLU A 339 8.04 5.34 7.59
C GLU A 339 9.37 5.60 6.89
N MET A 340 9.36 6.40 5.81
CA MET A 340 10.57 6.77 5.08
C MET A 340 11.53 7.56 5.96
N LEU A 341 11.04 8.53 6.75
CA LEU A 341 11.87 9.30 7.68
C LEU A 341 12.50 8.41 8.76
N ALA A 342 11.72 7.52 9.37
CA ALA A 342 12.17 6.69 10.46
C ALA A 342 13.19 5.63 9.99
N VAL A 343 12.91 4.95 8.87
CA VAL A 343 13.80 3.91 8.35
C VAL A 343 15.09 4.50 7.78
N ASP A 344 15.02 5.66 7.10
CA ASP A 344 16.22 6.38 6.63
C ASP A 344 17.11 6.84 7.80
N ALA A 345 16.51 7.31 8.89
CA ALA A 345 17.25 7.66 10.12
C ALA A 345 17.87 6.43 10.81
N TRP A 346 17.16 5.28 10.83
CA TRP A 346 17.65 4.03 11.42
C TRP A 346 18.75 3.36 10.61
N LYS A 347 18.60 3.35 9.27
CA LYS A 347 19.52 2.71 8.31
C LYS A 347 19.86 3.66 7.15
N PRO A 348 20.65 4.71 7.36
CA PRO A 348 20.95 5.70 6.31
C PRO A 348 21.57 5.11 5.03
N ALA A 349 22.31 3.99 5.16
CA ALA A 349 22.88 3.28 4.03
C ALA A 349 21.84 2.68 3.08
N TRP A 350 20.60 2.52 3.51
CA TRP A 350 19.50 2.01 2.70
C TRP A 350 18.89 3.07 1.79
N LYS A 351 19.20 4.36 2.01
CA LYS A 351 18.78 5.49 1.15
C LYS A 351 17.30 5.48 0.82
N ARG A 352 16.46 5.39 1.85
CA ARG A 352 15.01 5.16 1.65
C ARG A 352 14.33 6.22 0.81
N TRP A 353 14.74 7.47 0.89
CA TRP A 353 14.21 8.54 0.04
C TRP A 353 14.57 8.39 -1.45
N GLU A 354 15.73 7.79 -1.78
CA GLU A 354 16.05 7.43 -3.18
C GLU A 354 15.17 6.27 -3.65
N SER A 355 14.94 5.25 -2.82
CA SER A 355 14.06 4.12 -3.13
C SER A 355 12.58 4.52 -3.21
N PHE A 356 12.12 5.48 -2.42
CA PHE A 356 10.75 6.02 -2.48
C PHE A 356 10.42 6.64 -3.85
N ALA A 357 11.42 7.06 -4.62
CA ALA A 357 11.19 7.55 -5.99
C ALA A 357 10.53 6.49 -6.90
N VAL A 358 10.77 5.20 -6.66
CA VAL A 358 10.13 4.10 -7.42
C VAL A 358 8.63 4.04 -7.09
N ALA A 359 8.25 4.14 -5.81
CA ALA A 359 6.86 4.19 -5.37
C ALA A 359 6.15 5.44 -5.92
N ARG A 360 6.82 6.61 -5.89
CA ARG A 360 6.33 7.83 -6.51
C ARG A 360 6.12 7.68 -8.03
N ALA A 361 7.01 6.99 -8.75
CA ALA A 361 6.85 6.73 -10.18
C ALA A 361 5.62 5.85 -10.45
N ALA A 362 5.32 4.88 -9.59
CA ALA A 362 4.09 4.11 -9.66
C ALA A 362 2.84 4.98 -9.42
N ALA A 363 2.88 5.94 -8.47
CA ALA A 363 1.80 6.91 -8.29
C ALA A 363 1.60 7.78 -9.53
N PHE A 364 2.67 8.26 -10.17
CA PHE A 364 2.58 8.99 -11.44
C PHE A 364 1.90 8.19 -12.55
N SER A 365 2.08 6.85 -12.60
CA SER A 365 1.48 6.01 -13.63
C SER A 365 -0.04 5.93 -13.53
N VAL A 366 -0.60 6.06 -12.33
CA VAL A 366 -2.05 6.11 -12.09
C VAL A 366 -2.57 7.52 -12.18
N ASP A 367 -1.85 8.49 -11.61
CA ASP A 367 -2.29 9.89 -11.58
C ASP A 367 -2.18 10.60 -12.95
N GLY A 368 -1.41 10.03 -13.89
CA GLY A 368 -1.38 10.45 -15.31
C GLY A 368 -2.54 9.95 -16.16
N LEU A 369 -3.47 9.20 -15.60
CA LEU A 369 -4.67 8.75 -16.29
C LEU A 369 -5.74 9.86 -16.34
N VAL A 370 -6.62 9.82 -17.33
CA VAL A 370 -7.82 10.66 -17.38
C VAL A 370 -8.77 10.27 -16.26
N SER A 371 -8.89 8.97 -15.99
CA SER A 371 -9.72 8.37 -14.93
C SER A 371 -9.13 8.49 -13.51
N THR A 372 -8.03 9.23 -13.31
CA THR A 372 -7.49 9.49 -11.97
C THR A 372 -8.48 10.24 -11.09
N ARG A 373 -8.22 10.28 -9.79
CA ARG A 373 -8.97 11.03 -8.78
C ARG A 373 -8.07 11.98 -7.99
N PRO A 374 -8.62 13.02 -7.35
CA PRO A 374 -7.88 13.77 -6.33
C PRO A 374 -7.50 12.87 -5.13
N ILE A 375 -6.55 13.30 -4.32
CA ILE A 375 -6.17 12.60 -3.08
C ILE A 375 -7.39 12.51 -2.16
N GLU A 376 -8.02 13.65 -1.87
CA GLU A 376 -9.28 13.67 -1.15
C GLU A 376 -10.44 13.56 -2.13
N TYR A 377 -11.20 12.48 -2.02
CA TYR A 377 -12.28 12.10 -2.93
C TYR A 377 -13.55 11.75 -2.13
N PRO A 378 -14.75 12.14 -2.60
CA PRO A 378 -15.99 11.86 -1.89
C PRO A 378 -16.21 10.37 -1.62
N VAL A 379 -16.54 10.04 -0.36
CA VAL A 379 -16.89 8.70 0.10
C VAL A 379 -18.33 8.71 0.60
N HIS A 380 -19.21 7.99 -0.08
CA HIS A 380 -20.65 7.91 0.22
C HIS A 380 -21.07 6.58 0.84
N ALA A 381 -20.40 5.47 0.47
CA ALA A 381 -20.73 4.12 0.89
C ALA A 381 -19.49 3.36 1.35
N PRO A 382 -19.63 2.26 2.13
CA PRO A 382 -18.52 1.43 2.56
C PRO A 382 -17.58 0.98 1.44
N LYS A 383 -18.11 0.62 0.27
CA LYS A 383 -17.30 0.23 -0.90
C LYS A 383 -16.41 1.36 -1.42
N ASP A 384 -16.84 2.62 -1.26
CA ASP A 384 -16.04 3.78 -1.67
C ASP A 384 -14.89 4.01 -0.68
N ALA A 385 -15.14 3.81 0.63
CA ALA A 385 -14.09 3.85 1.65
C ALA A 385 -13.01 2.79 1.35
N ASP A 386 -13.43 1.55 1.07
CA ASP A 386 -12.49 0.50 0.65
C ASP A 386 -11.68 0.85 -0.61
N ALA A 387 -12.21 1.65 -1.51
CA ALA A 387 -11.52 2.06 -2.74
C ALA A 387 -10.52 3.20 -2.53
N MET A 388 -10.55 3.87 -1.36
CA MET A 388 -9.57 4.90 -1.00
C MET A 388 -8.18 4.32 -0.65
N PHE A 389 -8.07 3.03 -0.34
CA PHE A 389 -6.79 2.35 -0.05
C PHE A 389 -6.03 2.05 -1.35
N ASP A 390 -5.56 3.10 -2.01
CA ASP A 390 -4.85 3.02 -3.27
C ASP A 390 -3.58 3.90 -3.28
N ILE A 391 -2.80 3.74 -4.33
CA ILE A 391 -1.51 4.42 -4.51
C ILE A 391 -1.60 5.97 -4.50
N LEU A 392 -2.78 6.54 -4.75
CA LEU A 392 -2.97 8.00 -4.70
C LEU A 392 -3.10 8.49 -3.26
N THR A 393 -3.77 7.74 -2.41
CA THR A 393 -3.87 8.04 -0.98
C THR A 393 -2.50 7.93 -0.30
N TYR A 394 -1.74 6.86 -0.57
CA TYR A 394 -0.46 6.55 0.07
C TYR A 394 0.71 7.32 -0.57
N GLU A 395 1.13 6.92 -1.76
CA GLU A 395 2.39 7.34 -2.38
C GLU A 395 2.33 8.75 -2.99
N LYS A 396 1.20 9.12 -3.65
CA LYS A 396 1.03 10.51 -4.09
C LYS A 396 0.94 11.43 -2.87
N GLY A 397 0.14 11.08 -1.87
CA GLY A 397 0.00 11.87 -0.65
C GLY A 397 1.34 12.07 0.07
N ALA A 398 2.12 11.01 0.29
CA ALA A 398 3.45 11.09 0.90
C ALA A 398 4.44 11.90 0.04
N SER A 399 4.38 11.80 -1.29
CA SER A 399 5.22 12.60 -2.20
C SER A 399 4.91 14.09 -2.11
N VAL A 400 3.63 14.43 -1.98
CA VAL A 400 3.16 15.82 -1.81
C VAL A 400 3.60 16.38 -0.45
N LEU A 401 3.53 15.57 0.63
CA LEU A 401 4.08 15.93 1.94
C LEU A 401 5.60 16.14 1.89
N ARG A 402 6.34 15.27 1.19
CA ARG A 402 7.78 15.43 0.99
C ARG A 402 8.12 16.70 0.23
N MET A 403 7.39 17.02 -0.82
CA MET A 403 7.55 18.26 -1.58
C MET A 403 7.33 19.50 -0.69
N LEU A 404 6.28 19.51 0.13
CA LEU A 404 6.00 20.58 1.08
C LEU A 404 7.09 20.70 2.14
N GLU A 405 7.48 19.59 2.77
CA GLU A 405 8.56 19.55 3.78
C GLU A 405 9.86 20.14 3.23
N GLN A 406 10.23 19.80 1.99
CA GLN A 406 11.43 20.33 1.34
C GLN A 406 11.28 21.80 0.92
N HIS A 407 10.05 22.28 0.72
CA HIS A 407 9.79 23.68 0.40
C HIS A 407 9.90 24.59 1.63
N ILE A 408 9.19 24.26 2.73
CA ILE A 408 9.15 25.08 3.95
C ILE A 408 10.32 24.80 4.90
N GLY A 409 11.00 23.66 4.73
CA GLY A 409 12.11 23.19 5.55
C GLY A 409 11.71 22.15 6.59
N PRO A 410 12.56 21.10 6.83
CA PRO A 410 12.22 19.95 7.68
C PRO A 410 11.89 20.31 9.13
N THR A 411 12.59 21.30 9.71
CA THR A 411 12.33 21.74 11.09
C THR A 411 10.98 22.43 11.23
N VAL A 412 10.65 23.34 10.29
CA VAL A 412 9.37 24.05 10.26
C VAL A 412 8.21 23.07 10.06
N PHE A 413 8.39 22.10 9.15
CA PHE A 413 7.40 21.05 8.91
C PHE A 413 7.15 20.23 10.18
N ARG A 414 8.22 19.73 10.83
CA ARG A 414 8.10 18.98 12.09
C ARG A 414 7.37 19.78 13.18
N ASP A 415 7.73 21.04 13.36
CA ASP A 415 7.14 21.87 14.41
C ASP A 415 5.66 22.17 14.13
N GLY A 416 5.26 22.31 12.85
CA GLY A 416 3.86 22.40 12.44
C GLY A 416 3.10 21.11 12.69
N VAL A 417 3.69 19.95 12.41
CA VAL A 417 3.13 18.62 12.74
C VAL A 417 2.91 18.47 14.25
N ARG A 418 3.88 18.88 15.07
CA ARG A 418 3.74 18.91 16.54
C ARG A 418 2.56 19.77 17.01
N GLN A 419 2.38 20.92 16.39
CA GLN A 419 1.26 21.83 16.71
C GLN A 419 -0.09 21.17 16.35
N TYR A 420 -0.20 20.56 15.16
CA TYR A 420 -1.38 19.85 14.73
C TYR A 420 -1.77 18.71 15.69
N LEU A 421 -0.83 17.84 16.02
CA LEU A 421 -1.07 16.71 16.93
C LEU A 421 -1.53 17.16 18.32
N ARG A 422 -0.94 18.22 18.88
CA ARG A 422 -1.35 18.74 20.18
C ARG A 422 -2.73 19.39 20.17
N ALA A 423 -3.07 20.06 19.07
CA ALA A 423 -4.37 20.74 18.95
C ALA A 423 -5.54 19.76 18.80
N HIS A 424 -5.31 18.60 18.18
CA HIS A 424 -6.37 17.64 17.83
C HIS A 424 -6.27 16.30 18.57
N ALA A 425 -5.36 16.17 19.56
CA ALA A 425 -5.15 14.94 20.33
C ALA A 425 -6.49 14.39 20.89
N TYR A 426 -6.69 13.08 20.74
CA TYR A 426 -7.90 12.34 21.13
C TYR A 426 -9.18 12.76 20.37
N GLY A 427 -9.03 13.55 19.32
CA GLY A 427 -10.11 14.08 18.47
C GLY A 427 -10.00 13.63 17.02
N ASN A 428 -10.76 14.34 16.19
CA ASN A 428 -10.75 14.17 14.74
C ASN A 428 -10.31 15.48 14.09
N ALA A 429 -9.77 15.39 12.86
CA ALA A 429 -9.31 16.53 12.11
C ALA A 429 -9.58 16.35 10.60
N ASP A 430 -9.59 17.47 9.89
CA ASP A 430 -9.72 17.55 8.45
C ASP A 430 -8.45 18.12 7.81
N THR A 431 -8.34 18.02 6.50
CA THR A 431 -7.21 18.56 5.71
C THR A 431 -6.89 20.02 6.04
N LYS A 432 -7.92 20.83 6.24
CA LYS A 432 -7.76 22.24 6.58
C LYS A 432 -7.07 22.47 7.93
N ASP A 433 -7.32 21.61 8.91
CA ASP A 433 -6.70 21.73 10.25
C ASP A 433 -5.18 21.53 10.17
N LEU A 434 -4.74 20.55 9.36
CA LEU A 434 -3.33 20.29 9.10
C LEU A 434 -2.65 21.49 8.42
N TRP A 435 -3.25 22.00 7.34
CA TRP A 435 -2.69 23.14 6.61
C TRP A 435 -2.65 24.42 7.46
N THR A 436 -3.64 24.60 8.32
CA THR A 436 -3.67 25.73 9.26
C THR A 436 -2.51 25.66 10.25
N ALA A 437 -2.24 24.48 10.82
CA ALA A 437 -1.14 24.30 11.76
C ALA A 437 0.24 24.51 11.08
N LEU A 438 0.45 23.91 9.90
CA LEU A 438 1.69 24.07 9.13
C LEU A 438 1.88 25.51 8.67
N GLY A 439 0.84 26.18 8.17
CA GLY A 439 0.89 27.57 7.72
C GLY A 439 1.21 28.55 8.84
N ALA A 440 0.68 28.33 10.04
CA ALA A 440 0.96 29.15 11.21
C ALA A 440 2.45 29.11 11.62
N VAL A 441 3.08 27.93 11.57
CA VAL A 441 4.51 27.77 11.89
C VAL A 441 5.39 28.25 10.74
N ALA A 442 5.03 27.93 9.50
CA ALA A 442 5.79 28.33 8.32
C ALA A 442 5.69 29.82 7.99
N GLN A 443 4.68 30.52 8.50
CA GLN A 443 4.33 31.90 8.14
C GLN A 443 4.17 32.06 6.62
N GLN A 444 3.56 31.07 5.99
CA GLN A 444 3.31 31.00 4.55
C GLN A 444 1.87 30.53 4.30
N PRO A 445 1.27 30.86 3.14
CA PRO A 445 -0.09 30.45 2.79
C PRO A 445 -0.12 28.99 2.32
N VAL A 446 0.11 28.05 3.26
CA VAL A 446 0.16 26.61 2.97
C VAL A 446 -1.14 26.08 2.37
N PRO A 447 -2.37 26.49 2.80
CA PRO A 447 -3.60 26.07 2.15
C PRO A 447 -3.60 26.37 0.65
N GLU A 448 -3.30 27.62 0.25
CA GLU A 448 -3.29 28.03 -1.15
C GLU A 448 -2.23 27.28 -1.98
N LEU A 449 -1.11 26.95 -1.36
CA LEU A 449 -0.08 26.13 -1.99
C LEU A 449 -0.55 24.69 -2.24
N MET A 450 -1.28 24.12 -1.27
CA MET A 450 -1.52 22.67 -1.20
C MET A 450 -2.87 22.21 -1.76
N ASP A 451 -3.90 23.08 -1.77
CA ASP A 451 -5.26 22.70 -2.20
C ASP A 451 -5.29 22.11 -3.61
N GLY A 452 -4.49 22.68 -4.53
CA GLY A 452 -4.36 22.14 -5.89
C GLY A 452 -3.78 20.73 -5.95
N TRP A 453 -3.03 20.28 -4.95
CA TRP A 453 -2.44 18.96 -4.90
C TRP A 453 -3.38 17.91 -4.29
N ILE A 454 -4.23 18.31 -3.36
CA ILE A 454 -5.13 17.43 -2.62
C ILE A 454 -6.49 17.29 -3.32
N PHE A 455 -7.05 18.40 -3.82
CA PHE A 455 -8.43 18.46 -4.33
C PHE A 455 -8.51 18.44 -5.86
N GLN A 456 -7.39 18.50 -6.59
CA GLN A 456 -7.38 18.35 -8.04
C GLN A 456 -6.80 17.00 -8.46
N PRO A 457 -7.41 16.31 -9.46
CA PRO A 457 -6.85 15.08 -10.04
C PRO A 457 -5.66 15.39 -10.94
N GLY A 458 -4.69 14.49 -11.00
CA GLY A 458 -3.53 14.61 -11.86
C GLY A 458 -2.38 15.43 -11.27
N PHE A 459 -1.39 15.71 -12.10
CA PHE A 459 -0.17 16.46 -11.75
C PHE A 459 0.38 17.21 -12.97
N PRO A 460 1.27 18.21 -12.76
CA PRO A 460 1.78 19.01 -13.87
C PRO A 460 2.98 18.37 -14.59
N LEU A 461 3.05 18.59 -15.90
CA LEU A 461 4.24 18.50 -16.73
C LEU A 461 4.81 19.91 -16.88
N ILE A 462 6.02 20.15 -16.42
CA ILE A 462 6.78 21.37 -16.64
C ILE A 462 7.57 21.22 -17.94
N THR A 463 7.38 22.14 -18.88
CA THR A 463 8.25 22.26 -20.05
C THR A 463 9.27 23.35 -19.82
N ALA A 464 10.56 23.00 -19.93
CA ALA A 464 11.69 23.91 -19.83
C ALA A 464 12.25 24.19 -21.24
N GLU A 465 12.35 25.47 -21.60
CA GLU A 465 12.84 25.93 -22.91
C GLU A 465 13.70 27.18 -22.74
N VAL A 466 14.80 27.28 -23.47
CA VAL A 466 15.62 28.52 -23.49
C VAL A 466 15.23 29.34 -24.73
N GLN A 467 14.83 30.58 -24.48
CA GLN A 467 14.50 31.57 -25.49
C GLN A 467 15.38 32.82 -25.30
N GLY A 468 16.38 33.01 -26.18
CA GLY A 468 17.39 34.05 -25.99
C GLY A 468 18.19 33.86 -24.72
N ASN A 469 18.11 34.83 -23.79
CA ASN A 469 18.76 34.78 -22.49
C ASN A 469 17.80 34.43 -21.34
N GLN A 470 16.66 33.87 -21.65
CA GLN A 470 15.65 33.49 -20.64
C GLN A 470 15.36 32.02 -20.68
N LEU A 471 15.17 31.39 -19.46
CA LEU A 471 14.55 30.10 -19.27
C LEU A 471 13.06 30.33 -19.11
N ARG A 472 12.28 29.83 -20.05
CA ARG A 472 10.84 29.76 -19.97
C ARG A 472 10.45 28.42 -19.35
N LEU A 473 9.66 28.47 -18.26
CA LEU A 473 9.00 27.32 -17.65
C LEU A 473 7.50 27.44 -17.87
N SER A 474 6.87 26.41 -18.43
CA SER A 474 5.41 26.35 -18.58
C SER A 474 4.86 25.06 -17.99
N GLN A 475 3.68 25.14 -17.37
CA GLN A 475 2.99 23.99 -16.80
C GLN A 475 1.71 23.63 -17.58
N ARG A 476 1.44 22.34 -17.67
CA ARG A 476 0.16 21.76 -18.08
C ARG A 476 -0.07 20.45 -17.36
N ARG A 477 -1.33 20.00 -17.24
CA ARG A 477 -1.60 18.65 -16.74
C ARG A 477 -0.92 17.61 -17.63
N PHE A 478 -0.26 16.61 -17.02
CA PHE A 478 0.24 15.44 -17.73
C PHE A 478 -0.89 14.41 -17.90
N THR A 479 -1.02 13.82 -19.08
CA THR A 479 -1.90 12.68 -19.37
C THR A 479 -1.27 11.78 -20.41
N TYR A 480 -1.51 10.45 -20.29
CA TYR A 480 -1.06 9.47 -21.27
C TYR A 480 -1.90 9.50 -22.55
N ILE A 481 -3.18 9.87 -22.46
CA ILE A 481 -4.10 10.01 -23.58
C ILE A 481 -4.48 11.47 -23.69
N THR A 482 -4.52 12.00 -24.92
CA THR A 482 -4.88 13.40 -25.15
C THR A 482 -6.35 13.63 -24.80
N GLU A 483 -6.60 14.54 -23.88
CA GLU A 483 -7.93 14.97 -23.48
C GLU A 483 -8.14 16.45 -23.85
N ALA A 484 -9.31 16.76 -24.39
CA ALA A 484 -9.63 18.12 -24.85
C ALA A 484 -9.93 19.12 -23.71
N SER A 485 -10.20 18.64 -22.47
CA SER A 485 -10.81 19.46 -21.41
C SER A 485 -9.86 19.95 -20.30
N THR A 486 -8.57 19.64 -20.34
CA THR A 486 -7.61 19.96 -19.27
C THR A 486 -7.04 21.37 -19.28
N ALA A 487 -7.52 22.25 -20.14
CA ALA A 487 -6.93 23.57 -20.42
C ALA A 487 -6.93 24.56 -19.23
N GLY A 488 -7.64 24.26 -18.15
CA GLY A 488 -7.81 25.19 -17.00
C GLY A 488 -7.04 24.84 -15.72
N GLN A 489 -6.53 23.62 -15.57
CA GLN A 489 -5.88 23.19 -14.34
C GLN A 489 -4.48 23.79 -14.17
N LEU A 490 -4.22 24.36 -13.01
CA LEU A 490 -2.92 24.90 -12.61
C LEU A 490 -2.60 24.44 -11.19
N TRP A 491 -1.30 24.31 -10.91
CA TRP A 491 -0.76 23.99 -9.57
C TRP A 491 0.19 25.12 -9.12
N HIS A 492 0.27 25.32 -7.83
CA HIS A 492 1.35 26.08 -7.23
C HIS A 492 2.55 25.14 -7.05
N ILE A 493 3.58 25.27 -7.91
CA ILE A 493 4.67 24.30 -8.00
C ILE A 493 5.94 24.88 -7.40
N PRO A 494 6.45 24.33 -6.27
CA PRO A 494 7.78 24.65 -5.78
C PRO A 494 8.84 24.07 -6.73
N VAL A 495 9.50 24.93 -7.51
CA VAL A 495 10.52 24.53 -8.49
C VAL A 495 11.90 24.85 -7.97
N ARG A 496 12.79 23.84 -7.98
CA ARG A 496 14.22 24.00 -7.71
C ARG A 496 15.00 23.82 -9.01
N ILE A 497 15.94 24.73 -9.28
CA ILE A 497 16.74 24.75 -10.52
C ILE A 497 18.20 24.83 -10.15
N ARG A 498 19.03 24.02 -10.83
CA ARG A 498 20.47 24.11 -10.81
C ARG A 498 20.98 24.57 -12.18
N LEU A 499 21.78 25.63 -12.17
CA LEU A 499 22.45 26.20 -13.36
C LEU A 499 23.96 25.89 -13.27
N SER A 500 24.54 25.32 -14.31
CA SER A 500 25.99 25.19 -14.46
C SER A 500 26.52 26.35 -15.29
N ILE A 501 27.51 27.08 -14.78
CA ILE A 501 28.02 28.33 -15.38
C ILE A 501 29.55 28.33 -15.29
N GLY A 502 30.25 28.06 -16.38
CA GLY A 502 31.70 28.20 -16.43
C GLY A 502 32.45 27.48 -15.29
N GLY A 503 31.99 26.27 -14.90
CA GLY A 503 32.55 25.46 -13.82
C GLY A 503 32.03 25.76 -12.41
N ARG A 504 31.18 26.75 -12.22
CA ARG A 504 30.45 27.00 -10.96
C ARG A 504 29.01 26.60 -11.06
N THR A 505 28.34 26.39 -9.91
CA THR A 505 26.92 26.04 -9.79
C THR A 505 26.17 27.19 -9.13
N GLU A 506 24.98 27.51 -9.64
CA GLU A 506 24.01 28.42 -9.06
C GLU A 506 22.69 27.68 -8.82
N HIS A 507 22.08 27.85 -7.63
CA HIS A 507 20.83 27.23 -7.23
C HIS A 507 19.73 28.30 -7.14
N ARG A 508 18.58 27.99 -7.73
CA ARG A 508 17.40 28.86 -7.68
C ARG A 508 16.19 28.14 -7.17
N LYS A 509 15.36 28.84 -6.39
CA LYS A 509 14.05 28.38 -5.94
C LYS A 509 13.02 29.40 -6.40
N LEU A 510 11.89 28.90 -6.88
CA LEU A 510 10.74 29.72 -7.26
C LEU A 510 9.44 28.94 -7.02
N LEU A 511 8.35 29.68 -6.90
CA LEU A 511 6.99 29.15 -6.91
C LEU A 511 6.37 29.48 -8.27
N LEU A 512 6.08 28.45 -9.09
CA LEU A 512 5.38 28.61 -10.37
C LEU A 512 3.87 28.51 -10.11
N THR A 513 3.19 29.68 -10.13
CA THR A 513 1.75 29.79 -9.85
C THR A 513 0.94 30.00 -11.14
N GLU A 514 1.58 30.56 -12.16
CA GLU A 514 0.99 30.87 -13.44
C GLU A 514 1.23 29.74 -14.46
N ARG A 515 0.55 29.83 -15.60
CA ARG A 515 0.74 28.89 -16.72
C ARG A 515 2.17 28.87 -17.22
N GLU A 516 2.86 30.00 -17.18
CA GLU A 516 4.25 30.13 -17.58
C GLU A 516 4.97 31.24 -16.82
N THR A 517 6.28 31.12 -16.71
CA THR A 517 7.17 32.14 -16.16
C THR A 517 8.48 32.18 -16.92
N ASN A 518 9.12 33.34 -16.96
CA ASN A 518 10.43 33.55 -17.58
C ASN A 518 11.47 33.95 -16.53
N ILE A 519 12.63 33.31 -16.60
CA ILE A 519 13.75 33.51 -15.67
C ILE A 519 14.96 33.96 -16.47
N ASN A 520 15.53 35.14 -16.14
CA ASN A 520 16.74 35.60 -16.77
C ASN A 520 17.91 34.68 -16.44
N LEU A 521 18.62 34.22 -17.45
CA LEU A 521 19.80 33.36 -17.32
C LEU A 521 21.08 34.26 -17.27
N PRO A 522 22.04 33.90 -16.39
CA PRO A 522 23.36 34.54 -16.43
C PRO A 522 24.10 34.13 -17.73
N VAL A 523 25.07 34.96 -18.10
CA VAL A 523 25.93 34.68 -19.25
C VAL A 523 26.80 33.44 -18.96
N GLY A 524 26.91 32.53 -19.93
CA GLY A 524 27.77 31.36 -19.85
C GLY A 524 27.12 30.14 -19.19
N VAL A 525 25.79 30.07 -19.09
CA VAL A 525 25.09 28.84 -18.66
C VAL A 525 25.35 27.72 -19.69
N THR A 526 25.84 26.60 -19.18
CA THR A 526 26.17 25.41 -19.99
C THR A 526 25.17 24.27 -19.83
N SER A 527 24.46 24.21 -18.70
CA SER A 527 23.31 23.28 -18.52
C SER A 527 22.34 23.79 -17.46
N ILE A 528 21.13 23.28 -17.53
CA ILE A 528 20.00 23.61 -16.63
C ILE A 528 19.34 22.32 -16.20
N LEU A 529 19.30 22.09 -14.88
CA LEU A 529 18.53 21.01 -14.28
C LEU A 529 17.32 21.57 -13.55
N VAL A 530 16.13 21.16 -13.92
CA VAL A 530 14.86 21.47 -13.25
C VAL A 530 14.45 20.30 -12.35
N ASN A 531 13.85 20.56 -11.19
CA ASN A 531 13.58 19.61 -10.12
C ASN A 531 14.86 19.07 -9.45
N GLU A 532 15.80 19.98 -9.18
CA GLU A 532 17.02 19.63 -8.44
C GLU A 532 16.70 18.93 -7.11
N GLY A 533 17.42 17.82 -6.82
CA GLY A 533 17.20 16.96 -5.66
C GLY A 533 15.96 16.08 -5.75
N GLY A 534 15.14 16.25 -6.79
CA GLY A 534 14.07 15.31 -7.12
C GLY A 534 12.88 15.27 -6.17
N HIS A 535 12.58 16.35 -5.46
CA HIS A 535 11.55 16.35 -4.43
C HIS A 535 10.14 16.69 -4.93
N GLY A 536 10.02 17.25 -6.16
CA GLY A 536 8.74 17.69 -6.71
C GLY A 536 7.85 16.52 -7.18
N PHE A 537 6.53 16.66 -7.00
CA PHE A 537 5.56 15.72 -7.58
C PHE A 537 5.08 16.24 -8.95
N TYR A 538 6.01 16.39 -9.89
CA TYR A 538 5.79 16.82 -11.27
C TYR A 538 6.84 16.21 -12.19
N ARG A 539 6.55 16.15 -13.49
CA ARG A 539 7.49 15.73 -14.53
C ARG A 539 8.09 16.92 -15.25
N VAL A 540 9.27 16.73 -15.81
CA VAL A 540 10.00 17.77 -16.56
C VAL A 540 10.23 17.30 -18.00
N ARG A 541 9.88 18.14 -18.97
CA ARG A 541 10.23 18.01 -20.38
C ARG A 541 11.23 19.07 -20.77
N TYR A 542 12.39 18.68 -21.22
CA TYR A 542 13.41 19.57 -21.76
C TYR A 542 13.23 19.75 -23.27
N GLN A 543 13.13 21.00 -23.75
CA GLN A 543 13.03 21.31 -25.16
C GLN A 543 14.35 21.84 -25.74
N GLY A 544 14.52 21.72 -27.05
CA GLY A 544 15.75 22.15 -27.76
C GLY A 544 16.96 21.34 -27.31
N MET A 545 18.07 22.02 -27.04
CA MET A 545 19.35 21.39 -26.68
C MET A 545 19.50 21.08 -25.18
N LEU A 546 18.50 21.41 -24.35
CA LEU A 546 18.65 21.33 -22.87
C LEU A 546 18.93 19.90 -22.39
N LEU A 547 18.24 18.90 -22.95
CA LEU A 547 18.49 17.48 -22.61
C LEU A 547 19.91 17.07 -23.02
N GLN A 548 20.31 17.40 -24.25
CA GLN A 548 21.63 17.08 -24.75
C GLN A 548 22.73 17.74 -23.91
N GLN A 549 22.56 19.00 -23.53
CA GLN A 549 23.49 19.71 -22.65
C GLN A 549 23.65 19.06 -21.27
N LEU A 550 22.60 18.46 -20.72
CA LEU A 550 22.69 17.69 -19.48
C LEU A 550 23.49 16.39 -19.70
N LEU A 551 23.25 15.69 -20.80
CA LEU A 551 23.95 14.45 -21.17
C LEU A 551 25.44 14.72 -21.49
N ASP A 552 25.77 15.78 -22.21
CA ASP A 552 27.13 16.17 -22.59
C ASP A 552 28.01 16.54 -21.39
N GLN A 553 27.42 16.98 -20.27
CA GLN A 553 28.18 17.23 -19.04
C GLN A 553 28.50 15.95 -18.25
N GLY A 554 27.92 14.82 -18.61
CA GLY A 554 28.09 13.53 -17.98
C GLY A 554 27.07 13.28 -16.87
N LEU A 555 26.46 12.09 -16.91
CA LEU A 555 25.46 11.64 -15.93
C LEU A 555 26.02 11.52 -14.51
N GLU A 556 27.34 11.33 -14.35
CA GLU A 556 28.03 11.27 -13.06
C GLU A 556 27.96 12.59 -12.26
N ARG A 557 27.63 13.71 -12.90
CA ARG A 557 27.41 15.01 -12.24
C ARG A 557 25.99 15.14 -11.65
N LEU A 558 25.11 14.24 -12.01
CA LEU A 558 23.76 14.16 -11.49
C LEU A 558 23.72 13.21 -10.30
N ALA A 559 23.00 13.58 -9.24
CA ALA A 559 22.69 12.66 -8.15
C ALA A 559 21.85 11.49 -8.66
N ALA A 560 21.89 10.33 -7.99
CA ALA A 560 21.14 9.14 -8.42
C ALA A 560 19.64 9.45 -8.61
N ILE A 561 19.05 10.19 -7.68
CA ILE A 561 17.63 10.60 -7.78
C ILE A 561 17.35 11.51 -9.00
N GLU A 562 18.32 12.33 -9.42
CA GLU A 562 18.19 13.21 -10.60
C GLU A 562 18.27 12.40 -11.89
N ARG A 563 19.16 11.39 -11.95
CA ARG A 563 19.24 10.44 -13.05
C ARG A 563 17.97 9.58 -13.15
N PHE A 564 17.45 9.14 -11.99
CA PHE A 564 16.17 8.42 -11.90
C PHE A 564 15.05 9.23 -12.55
N ILE A 565 14.89 10.50 -12.15
CA ILE A 565 13.83 11.36 -12.67
C ILE A 565 13.99 11.58 -14.17
N LEU A 566 15.20 11.82 -14.64
CA LEU A 566 15.48 12.03 -16.05
C LEU A 566 14.98 10.86 -16.91
N VAL A 567 15.30 9.62 -16.50
CA VAL A 567 14.83 8.40 -17.21
C VAL A 567 13.33 8.20 -17.05
N SER A 568 12.78 8.40 -15.83
CA SER A 568 11.36 8.21 -15.54
C SER A 568 10.48 9.20 -16.32
N ASP A 569 10.90 10.47 -16.43
CA ASP A 569 10.19 11.49 -17.19
C ASP A 569 10.27 11.23 -18.70
N ALA A 570 11.44 10.80 -19.18
CA ALA A 570 11.62 10.40 -20.57
C ALA A 570 10.72 9.21 -20.92
N TRP A 571 10.71 8.16 -20.09
CA TRP A 571 9.86 7.00 -20.31
C TRP A 571 8.37 7.35 -20.33
N ALA A 572 7.90 8.08 -19.33
CA ALA A 572 6.49 8.48 -19.26
C ALA A 572 6.06 9.36 -20.44
N THR A 573 6.91 10.30 -20.86
CA THR A 573 6.62 11.13 -22.04
C THR A 573 6.67 10.33 -23.35
N THR A 574 7.46 9.25 -23.41
CA THR A 574 7.47 8.29 -24.52
C THR A 574 6.17 7.50 -24.57
N VAL A 575 5.72 6.95 -23.44
CA VAL A 575 4.43 6.25 -23.37
C VAL A 575 3.27 7.17 -23.78
N ALA A 576 3.32 8.45 -23.38
CA ALA A 576 2.32 9.46 -23.76
C ALA A 576 2.44 9.95 -25.20
N GLY A 577 3.43 9.52 -26.00
CA GLY A 577 3.66 9.98 -27.38
C GLY A 577 4.18 11.42 -27.50
N ILE A 578 4.71 11.99 -26.40
CA ILE A 578 5.32 13.33 -26.36
C ILE A 578 6.78 13.27 -26.80
N MET A 579 7.50 12.20 -26.40
CA MET A 579 8.86 11.89 -26.82
C MET A 579 8.82 10.69 -27.78
N PRO A 580 9.53 10.73 -28.93
CA PRO A 580 9.66 9.56 -29.80
C PRO A 580 10.35 8.39 -29.12
N LEU A 581 9.92 7.16 -29.40
CA LEU A 581 10.55 5.96 -28.81
C LEU A 581 12.05 5.85 -29.18
N VAL A 582 12.42 6.27 -30.39
CA VAL A 582 13.82 6.28 -30.85
C VAL A 582 14.70 7.13 -29.93
N ASP A 583 14.22 8.33 -29.55
CA ASP A 583 14.96 9.24 -28.68
C ASP A 583 15.14 8.64 -27.26
N TYR A 584 14.12 7.93 -26.76
CA TYR A 584 14.22 7.20 -25.49
C TYR A 584 15.24 6.06 -25.56
N LEU A 585 15.24 5.28 -26.66
CA LEU A 585 16.23 4.20 -26.83
C LEU A 585 17.66 4.75 -26.93
N GLN A 586 17.85 5.90 -27.59
CA GLN A 586 19.15 6.59 -27.60
C GLN A 586 19.54 7.10 -26.21
N LEU A 587 18.60 7.65 -25.43
CA LEU A 587 18.85 8.08 -24.05
C LEU A 587 19.35 6.92 -23.19
N ILE A 588 18.75 5.73 -23.29
CA ILE A 588 19.18 4.54 -22.53
C ILE A 588 20.67 4.22 -22.78
N ALA A 589 21.18 4.43 -23.98
CA ALA A 589 22.56 4.15 -24.32
C ALA A 589 23.59 4.94 -23.44
N HIS A 590 23.21 6.11 -22.91
CA HIS A 590 24.04 6.87 -21.98
C HIS A 590 24.13 6.23 -20.58
N PHE A 591 23.24 5.29 -20.23
CA PHE A 591 23.18 4.64 -18.91
C PHE A 591 23.97 3.32 -18.82
N LYS A 592 24.85 3.01 -19.76
CA LYS A 592 25.68 1.78 -19.76
C LYS A 592 26.54 1.63 -18.50
N SER A 593 27.00 2.74 -17.91
CA SER A 593 27.79 2.77 -16.68
C SER A 593 26.97 2.96 -15.40
N GLU A 594 25.63 2.95 -15.49
CA GLU A 594 24.77 3.10 -14.32
C GLU A 594 24.90 1.91 -13.37
N ARG A 595 24.95 2.18 -12.06
CA ARG A 595 25.01 1.17 -10.99
C ARG A 595 24.10 1.50 -9.81
N ASP A 596 23.26 2.52 -9.93
CA ASP A 596 22.23 2.78 -8.91
C ASP A 596 21.02 1.87 -9.15
N LYS A 597 20.60 1.16 -8.09
CA LYS A 597 19.48 0.21 -8.12
C LYS A 597 18.17 0.87 -8.58
N ASN A 598 17.89 2.08 -8.10
CA ASN A 598 16.63 2.74 -8.36
C ASN A 598 16.55 3.26 -9.80
N VAL A 599 17.67 3.76 -10.34
CA VAL A 599 17.76 4.14 -11.75
C VAL A 599 17.53 2.92 -12.64
N TRP A 600 18.16 1.78 -12.31
CA TRP A 600 17.91 0.52 -13.01
C TRP A 600 16.45 0.06 -12.90
N ALA A 601 15.78 0.27 -11.79
CA ALA A 601 14.37 -0.13 -11.64
C ALA A 601 13.47 0.48 -12.74
N VAL A 602 13.69 1.74 -13.11
CA VAL A 602 12.94 2.40 -14.21
C VAL A 602 13.31 1.79 -15.57
N LEU A 603 14.58 1.55 -15.83
CA LEU A 603 15.03 0.91 -17.08
C LEU A 603 14.44 -0.49 -17.23
N LEU A 604 14.50 -1.31 -16.17
CA LEU A 604 13.96 -2.67 -16.16
C LEU A 604 12.43 -2.70 -16.30
N GLU A 605 11.72 -1.71 -15.69
CA GLU A 605 10.27 -1.59 -15.90
C GLU A 605 9.92 -1.25 -17.35
N SER A 606 10.70 -0.37 -18.01
CA SER A 606 10.49 -0.06 -19.42
C SER A 606 10.70 -1.31 -20.31
N PHE A 607 11.71 -2.14 -20.02
CA PHE A 607 11.93 -3.41 -20.73
C PHE A 607 10.77 -4.40 -20.48
N SER A 608 10.30 -4.47 -19.25
CA SER A 608 9.15 -5.31 -18.89
C SER A 608 7.87 -4.86 -19.62
N PHE A 609 7.66 -3.55 -19.72
CA PHE A 609 6.54 -2.99 -20.47
C PHE A 609 6.65 -3.36 -21.97
N LEU A 610 7.82 -3.17 -22.59
CA LEU A 610 8.06 -3.55 -23.98
C LEU A 610 7.81 -5.05 -24.19
N ASN A 611 8.24 -5.91 -23.27
CA ASN A 611 8.00 -7.36 -23.35
C ASN A 611 6.50 -7.73 -23.34
N ARG A 612 5.64 -6.95 -22.64
CA ARG A 612 4.19 -7.20 -22.62
C ARG A 612 3.50 -6.90 -23.94
N ILE A 613 4.02 -5.91 -24.69
CA ILE A 613 3.37 -5.38 -25.90
C ILE A 613 4.00 -5.89 -27.22
N ILE A 614 5.26 -6.34 -27.17
CA ILE A 614 6.00 -6.75 -28.38
C ILE A 614 5.30 -7.90 -29.09
N SER A 615 5.41 -7.93 -30.44
CA SER A 615 4.93 -9.08 -31.22
C SER A 615 5.80 -10.31 -31.00
N PRO A 616 5.28 -11.53 -31.18
CA PRO A 616 6.10 -12.73 -31.07
C PRO A 616 7.29 -12.73 -32.06
N GLU A 617 7.12 -12.12 -33.26
CA GLU A 617 8.14 -12.07 -34.30
C GLU A 617 9.30 -11.14 -33.93
N ASP A 618 9.02 -10.04 -33.20
CA ASP A 618 10.01 -9.03 -32.80
C ASP A 618 10.67 -9.36 -31.44
N ARG A 619 10.17 -10.37 -30.74
CA ARG A 619 10.69 -10.77 -29.42
C ARG A 619 12.17 -11.07 -29.41
N PRO A 620 12.77 -11.78 -30.41
CA PRO A 620 14.22 -12.02 -30.43
C PRO A 620 15.06 -10.74 -30.51
N ALA A 621 14.52 -9.68 -31.16
CA ALA A 621 15.18 -8.38 -31.22
C ALA A 621 15.18 -7.70 -29.84
N LEU A 622 14.06 -7.75 -29.12
CA LEU A 622 13.98 -7.26 -27.74
C LEU A 622 14.90 -8.03 -26.80
N GLU A 623 14.96 -9.35 -26.89
CA GLU A 623 15.88 -10.19 -26.11
C GLU A 623 17.34 -9.77 -26.32
N THR A 624 17.73 -9.50 -27.58
CA THR A 624 19.06 -9.02 -27.93
C THR A 624 19.33 -7.63 -27.39
N PHE A 625 18.34 -6.72 -27.48
CA PHE A 625 18.44 -5.38 -26.91
C PHE A 625 18.64 -5.42 -25.39
N VAL A 626 17.87 -6.27 -24.67
CA VAL A 626 18.01 -6.46 -23.22
C VAL A 626 19.40 -7.01 -22.88
N ARG A 627 19.90 -8.03 -23.62
CA ARG A 627 21.27 -8.56 -23.41
C ARG A 627 22.34 -7.49 -23.56
N SER A 628 22.25 -6.69 -24.62
CA SER A 628 23.22 -5.61 -24.87
C SER A 628 23.14 -4.47 -23.82
N SER A 629 21.95 -4.21 -23.27
CA SER A 629 21.76 -3.15 -22.27
C SER A 629 22.19 -3.58 -20.86
N VAL A 630 21.84 -4.82 -20.47
CA VAL A 630 22.00 -5.33 -19.09
C VAL A 630 23.30 -6.09 -18.92
N GLY A 631 23.74 -6.82 -19.96
CA GLY A 631 24.94 -7.70 -19.93
C GLY A 631 26.19 -7.03 -19.36
N PRO A 632 26.59 -5.84 -19.82
CA PRO A 632 27.80 -5.17 -19.32
C PRO A 632 27.77 -4.91 -17.80
N ALA A 633 26.62 -4.61 -17.22
CA ALA A 633 26.48 -4.43 -15.79
C ALA A 633 26.56 -5.78 -15.03
N VAL A 634 25.98 -6.84 -15.59
CA VAL A 634 26.10 -8.20 -15.04
C VAL A 634 27.51 -8.70 -15.10
N ASP A 635 28.23 -8.49 -16.21
CA ASP A 635 29.66 -8.89 -16.39
C ASP A 635 30.55 -8.19 -15.34
N GLU A 636 30.30 -6.92 -15.05
CA GLU A 636 31.09 -6.18 -14.06
C GLU A 636 30.78 -6.59 -12.61
N LEU A 637 29.48 -6.76 -12.26
CA LEU A 637 29.06 -7.13 -10.93
C LEU A 637 29.34 -8.61 -10.63
N GLY A 638 29.26 -9.45 -11.64
CA GLY A 638 29.39 -10.91 -11.49
C GLY A 638 28.26 -11.53 -10.65
N TRP A 639 28.46 -12.78 -10.27
CA TRP A 639 27.51 -13.55 -9.48
C TRP A 639 27.71 -13.40 -7.97
N GLU A 640 28.95 -13.18 -7.54
CA GLU A 640 29.31 -13.14 -6.12
C GLU A 640 29.51 -11.71 -5.62
N PRO A 641 29.08 -11.41 -4.39
CA PRO A 641 29.30 -10.09 -3.81
C PRO A 641 30.79 -9.85 -3.54
N LYS A 642 31.25 -8.62 -3.79
CA LYS A 642 32.62 -8.19 -3.46
C LYS A 642 32.69 -7.78 -1.98
N PRO A 643 33.86 -7.93 -1.31
CA PRO A 643 34.02 -7.48 0.06
C PRO A 643 33.69 -6.00 0.23
N GLY A 644 32.83 -5.68 1.21
CA GLY A 644 32.41 -4.30 1.48
C GLY A 644 31.35 -3.74 0.54
N GLU A 645 30.79 -4.56 -0.34
CA GLU A 645 29.74 -4.16 -1.27
C GLU A 645 28.41 -3.85 -0.50
N SER A 646 27.73 -2.77 -0.90
CA SER A 646 26.48 -2.39 -0.26
C SER A 646 25.33 -3.35 -0.58
N ASP A 647 24.34 -3.43 0.33
CA ASP A 647 23.15 -4.25 0.13
C ASP A 647 22.36 -3.85 -1.13
N LEU A 648 22.34 -2.56 -1.48
CA LEU A 648 21.70 -2.06 -2.70
C LEU A 648 22.34 -2.60 -3.98
N ILE A 649 23.67 -2.74 -4.03
CA ILE A 649 24.38 -3.35 -5.17
C ILE A 649 24.11 -4.86 -5.21
N ARG A 650 24.10 -5.53 -4.07
CA ARG A 650 23.74 -6.96 -3.98
C ARG A 650 22.33 -7.24 -4.50
N GLN A 651 21.37 -6.35 -4.16
CA GLN A 651 20.01 -6.42 -4.66
C GLN A 651 19.96 -6.14 -6.18
N LEU A 652 20.65 -5.10 -6.66
CA LEU A 652 20.75 -4.78 -8.08
C LEU A 652 21.27 -5.98 -8.89
N ARG A 653 22.28 -6.69 -8.39
CA ARG A 653 22.81 -7.93 -9.02
C ARG A 653 21.68 -8.94 -9.26
N GLY A 654 20.84 -9.19 -8.26
CA GLY A 654 19.69 -10.09 -8.39
C GLY A 654 18.70 -9.64 -9.46
N ASP A 655 18.36 -8.34 -9.47
CA ASP A 655 17.42 -7.75 -10.43
C ASP A 655 17.93 -7.84 -11.87
N LEU A 656 19.23 -7.56 -12.10
CA LEU A 656 19.86 -7.63 -13.41
C LEU A 656 19.97 -9.07 -13.90
N LEU A 657 20.39 -10.03 -13.05
CA LEU A 657 20.46 -11.46 -13.39
C LEU A 657 19.08 -12.01 -13.75
N SER A 658 18.05 -11.68 -12.95
CA SER A 658 16.67 -12.07 -13.23
C SER A 658 16.19 -11.54 -14.58
N THR A 659 16.50 -10.29 -14.89
CA THR A 659 16.11 -9.66 -16.16
C THR A 659 16.86 -10.29 -17.34
N LEU A 660 18.15 -10.47 -17.22
CA LEU A 660 18.99 -11.03 -18.28
C LEU A 660 18.62 -12.49 -18.60
N GLY A 661 18.38 -13.31 -17.55
CA GLY A 661 17.98 -14.72 -17.72
C GLY A 661 16.55 -14.91 -18.23
N ARG A 662 15.67 -13.94 -18.05
CA ARG A 662 14.25 -14.01 -18.46
C ARG A 662 13.95 -13.15 -19.68
N LEU A 663 14.01 -11.81 -19.56
CA LEU A 663 13.71 -10.90 -20.66
C LEU A 663 14.80 -10.89 -21.73
N GLY A 664 16.06 -11.05 -21.33
CA GLY A 664 17.18 -11.26 -22.23
C GLY A 664 17.25 -12.67 -22.81
N ASN A 665 16.55 -13.63 -22.20
CA ASN A 665 16.56 -15.05 -22.57
C ASN A 665 18.00 -15.57 -22.78
N ASP A 666 18.92 -15.17 -21.88
CA ASP A 666 20.34 -15.45 -22.01
C ASP A 666 20.67 -16.90 -21.57
N PRO A 667 21.14 -17.78 -22.49
CA PRO A 667 21.31 -19.19 -22.18
C PRO A 667 22.47 -19.45 -21.21
N GLU A 668 23.48 -18.60 -21.18
CA GLU A 668 24.60 -18.76 -20.24
C GLU A 668 24.20 -18.39 -18.83
N VAL A 669 23.43 -17.28 -18.65
CA VAL A 669 22.85 -16.92 -17.35
C VAL A 669 21.90 -18.00 -16.86
N GLN A 670 21.05 -18.56 -17.73
CA GLN A 670 20.13 -19.65 -17.38
C GLN A 670 20.87 -20.91 -16.93
N ARG A 671 21.97 -21.30 -17.61
CA ARG A 671 22.83 -22.43 -17.24
C ARG A 671 23.47 -22.21 -15.88
N GLN A 672 24.09 -21.06 -15.68
CA GLN A 672 24.75 -20.71 -14.43
C GLN A 672 23.75 -20.60 -13.26
N ALA A 673 22.54 -20.09 -13.50
CA ALA A 673 21.48 -20.07 -12.51
C ALA A 673 21.09 -21.48 -12.04
N ALA A 674 21.01 -22.44 -12.98
CA ALA A 674 20.70 -23.84 -12.64
C ALA A 674 21.82 -24.49 -11.80
N GLU A 675 23.09 -24.25 -12.13
CA GLU A 675 24.22 -24.76 -11.35
C GLU A 675 24.26 -24.19 -9.94
N ARG A 676 24.08 -22.85 -9.80
CA ARG A 676 24.04 -22.18 -8.47
C ARG A 676 22.84 -22.59 -7.64
N TYR A 677 21.71 -22.83 -8.25
CA TYR A 677 20.55 -23.34 -7.55
C TYR A 677 20.79 -24.76 -7.00
N GLN A 678 21.50 -25.62 -7.74
CA GLN A 678 21.92 -26.94 -7.22
C GLN A 678 22.89 -26.81 -6.05
N GLN A 679 23.78 -25.80 -6.06
CA GLN A 679 24.66 -25.49 -4.93
C GLN A 679 23.85 -25.00 -3.73
N TYR A 680 22.93 -24.05 -3.95
CA TYR A 680 22.00 -23.55 -2.93
C TYR A 680 21.19 -24.66 -2.26
N GLN A 681 20.75 -25.66 -3.02
CA GLN A 681 20.02 -26.81 -2.47
C GLN A 681 20.89 -27.68 -1.52
N LYS A 682 22.20 -27.75 -1.76
CA LYS A 682 23.14 -28.53 -0.93
C LYS A 682 23.56 -27.73 0.32
N ASP A 683 23.86 -26.47 0.15
CA ASP A 683 24.27 -25.55 1.21
C ASP A 683 23.78 -24.12 0.89
N PRO A 684 22.66 -23.68 1.49
CA PRO A 684 22.16 -22.33 1.26
C PRO A 684 23.12 -21.19 1.61
N ALA A 685 24.09 -21.43 2.49
CA ALA A 685 25.01 -20.39 2.98
C ALA A 685 26.05 -19.94 1.93
N ILE A 686 26.29 -20.74 0.89
CA ILE A 686 27.29 -20.41 -0.16
C ILE A 686 26.75 -19.49 -1.25
N ILE A 687 25.45 -19.26 -1.29
CA ILE A 687 24.81 -18.38 -2.27
C ILE A 687 24.32 -17.09 -1.58
N ASP A 688 24.65 -15.94 -2.16
CA ASP A 688 24.09 -14.66 -1.70
C ASP A 688 22.55 -14.69 -1.72
N VAL A 689 21.94 -14.46 -0.58
CA VAL A 689 20.48 -14.50 -0.43
C VAL A 689 19.76 -13.57 -1.41
N ASN A 690 20.37 -12.44 -1.80
CA ASN A 690 19.78 -11.45 -2.72
C ASN A 690 19.66 -11.95 -4.17
N ILE A 691 20.42 -12.97 -4.58
CA ILE A 691 20.27 -13.57 -5.92
C ILE A 691 19.33 -14.79 -5.92
N VAL A 692 18.97 -15.36 -4.77
CA VAL A 692 18.10 -16.55 -4.70
C VAL A 692 16.73 -16.32 -5.39
N PRO A 693 16.05 -15.18 -5.25
CA PRO A 693 14.83 -14.90 -6.01
C PRO A 693 15.05 -14.92 -7.53
N ALA A 694 16.21 -14.42 -7.99
CA ALA A 694 16.56 -14.47 -9.42
C ALA A 694 16.75 -15.90 -9.92
N LEU A 695 17.47 -16.74 -9.15
CA LEU A 695 17.64 -18.16 -9.49
C LEU A 695 16.28 -18.86 -9.67
N VAL A 696 15.38 -18.67 -8.67
CA VAL A 696 14.04 -19.29 -8.68
C VAL A 696 13.22 -18.77 -9.88
N ALA A 697 13.26 -17.46 -10.15
CA ALA A 697 12.52 -16.85 -11.26
C ALA A 697 13.01 -17.34 -12.65
N ILE A 698 14.33 -17.45 -12.83
CA ILE A 698 14.93 -17.93 -14.08
C ILE A 698 14.58 -19.42 -14.28
N LEU A 699 14.65 -20.22 -13.22
CA LEU A 699 14.32 -21.65 -13.29
C LEU A 699 12.84 -21.93 -13.49
N ALA A 700 11.95 -21.06 -13.02
CA ALA A 700 10.53 -21.14 -13.34
C ALA A 700 10.28 -20.79 -14.82
N TYR A 701 10.96 -19.75 -15.32
CA TYR A 701 10.87 -19.30 -16.72
C TYR A 701 11.27 -20.39 -17.73
N THR A 702 12.36 -21.14 -17.44
CA THR A 702 12.85 -22.24 -18.31
C THR A 702 12.32 -23.62 -17.91
N GLY A 703 11.49 -23.69 -16.87
CA GLY A 703 11.18 -24.93 -16.17
C GLY A 703 10.15 -25.83 -16.89
N ASP A 704 10.35 -27.12 -16.69
CA ASP A 704 9.46 -28.20 -17.07
C ASP A 704 8.56 -28.67 -15.90
N GLU A 705 7.82 -29.77 -16.11
CA GLU A 705 6.96 -30.36 -15.08
C GLU A 705 7.74 -30.84 -13.83
N ALA A 706 8.97 -31.36 -14.00
CA ALA A 706 9.78 -31.81 -12.86
C ALA A 706 10.14 -30.64 -11.95
N ARG A 707 10.54 -29.50 -12.54
CA ARG A 707 10.84 -28.25 -11.81
C ARG A 707 9.58 -27.66 -11.16
N TYR A 708 8.44 -27.71 -11.82
CA TYR A 708 7.17 -27.27 -11.26
C TYR A 708 6.78 -28.08 -10.02
N ASN A 709 6.93 -29.41 -10.07
CA ASN A 709 6.63 -30.28 -8.95
C ASN A 709 7.58 -30.04 -7.79
N GLU A 710 8.87 -29.82 -8.03
CA GLU A 710 9.86 -29.43 -7.02
C GLU A 710 9.46 -28.11 -6.34
N PHE A 711 9.13 -27.07 -7.10
CA PHE A 711 8.74 -25.78 -6.54
C PHE A 711 7.41 -25.86 -5.77
N SER A 712 6.49 -26.70 -6.23
CA SER A 712 5.25 -27.00 -5.48
C SER A 712 5.53 -27.63 -4.13
N GLU A 713 6.50 -28.55 -4.07
CA GLU A 713 6.86 -29.19 -2.79
C GLU A 713 7.57 -28.20 -1.85
N ARG A 714 8.50 -27.39 -2.39
CA ARG A 714 9.15 -26.34 -1.59
C ARG A 714 8.18 -25.29 -1.04
N TYR A 715 7.17 -24.94 -1.82
CA TYR A 715 6.08 -24.08 -1.34
C TYR A 715 5.38 -24.69 -0.13
N ARG A 716 5.08 -26.01 -0.16
CA ARG A 716 4.37 -26.69 0.93
C ARG A 716 5.25 -26.94 2.17
N SER A 717 6.56 -27.09 1.99
CA SER A 717 7.54 -27.42 3.05
C SER A 717 8.36 -26.22 3.52
N ALA A 718 8.03 -25.02 3.05
CA ALA A 718 8.75 -23.79 3.36
C ALA A 718 8.83 -23.55 4.88
N GLN A 719 9.99 -23.10 5.33
CA GLN A 719 10.26 -22.85 6.76
C GLN A 719 10.04 -21.40 7.17
N THR A 720 10.00 -20.49 6.19
CA THR A 720 9.75 -19.05 6.41
C THR A 720 8.64 -18.55 5.49
N PRO A 721 7.89 -17.52 5.91
CA PRO A 721 6.86 -16.91 5.06
C PRO A 721 7.42 -16.37 3.71
N GLN A 722 8.67 -15.89 3.71
CA GLN A 722 9.34 -15.41 2.49
C GLN A 722 9.64 -16.53 1.51
N GLU A 723 10.13 -17.67 2.00
CA GLU A 723 10.38 -18.86 1.18
C GLU A 723 9.07 -19.40 0.60
N GLU A 724 8.02 -19.53 1.44
CA GLU A 724 6.68 -19.95 1.01
C GLU A 724 6.20 -19.07 -0.14
N ARG A 725 6.23 -17.76 0.02
CA ARG A 725 5.81 -16.79 -1.00
C ARG A 725 6.67 -16.87 -2.27
N ARG A 726 7.98 -17.00 -2.15
CA ARG A 726 8.92 -17.08 -3.28
C ARG A 726 8.60 -18.23 -4.22
N TYR A 727 8.40 -19.43 -3.68
CA TYR A 727 8.07 -20.60 -4.48
C TYR A 727 6.62 -20.58 -4.98
N LEU A 728 5.68 -20.07 -4.21
CA LEU A 728 4.30 -19.89 -4.65
C LEU A 728 4.22 -18.98 -5.89
N PHE A 729 4.86 -17.81 -5.85
CA PHE A 729 4.83 -16.87 -6.97
C PHE A 729 5.63 -17.38 -8.18
N ALA A 730 6.64 -18.20 -7.98
CA ALA A 730 7.36 -18.85 -9.07
C ALA A 730 6.45 -19.77 -9.92
N LEU A 731 5.43 -20.41 -9.32
CA LEU A 731 4.46 -21.23 -10.07
C LEU A 731 3.68 -20.44 -11.13
N ALA A 732 3.54 -19.14 -10.99
CA ALA A 732 2.90 -18.28 -11.98
C ALA A 732 3.83 -17.86 -13.14
N ALA A 733 5.12 -18.19 -13.08
CA ALA A 733 6.10 -17.82 -14.09
C ALA A 733 6.40 -18.93 -15.14
N PHE A 734 5.85 -20.13 -14.97
CA PHE A 734 5.99 -21.21 -15.93
C PHE A 734 5.26 -20.93 -17.25
N HIS A 735 5.76 -21.52 -18.37
CA HIS A 735 5.23 -21.29 -19.72
C HIS A 735 4.28 -22.42 -20.20
N PRO A 736 4.54 -23.72 -19.91
CA PRO A 736 3.68 -24.80 -20.43
C PRO A 736 2.23 -24.62 -20.01
N LYS A 737 1.31 -24.70 -20.97
CA LYS A 737 -0.14 -24.46 -20.76
C LYS A 737 -0.74 -25.36 -19.68
N GLU A 738 -0.27 -26.60 -19.60
CA GLU A 738 -0.68 -27.58 -18.59
C GLU A 738 -0.32 -27.10 -17.19
N LEU A 739 0.87 -26.52 -17.00
CA LEU A 739 1.35 -26.02 -15.71
C LEU A 739 0.63 -24.73 -15.30
N VAL A 740 0.39 -23.85 -16.27
CA VAL A 740 -0.46 -22.64 -16.08
C VAL A 740 -1.85 -23.06 -15.61
N GLY A 741 -2.48 -24.05 -16.27
CA GLY A 741 -3.80 -24.58 -15.90
C GLY A 741 -3.82 -25.19 -14.51
N ARG A 742 -2.77 -25.96 -14.14
CA ARG A 742 -2.63 -26.53 -12.79
C ARG A 742 -2.54 -25.44 -11.72
N THR A 743 -1.77 -24.38 -11.97
CA THR A 743 -1.63 -23.24 -11.03
C THR A 743 -2.96 -22.50 -10.87
N LEU A 744 -3.69 -22.23 -11.98
CA LEU A 744 -5.00 -21.60 -11.94
C LEU A 744 -6.01 -22.42 -11.11
N ALA A 745 -6.09 -23.74 -11.35
CA ALA A 745 -7.00 -24.60 -10.60
C ALA A 745 -6.76 -24.57 -9.09
N ARG A 746 -5.50 -24.46 -8.66
CA ARG A 746 -5.11 -24.39 -7.24
C ARG A 746 -5.55 -23.11 -6.54
N THR A 747 -5.85 -22.05 -7.29
CA THR A 747 -6.31 -20.76 -6.72
C THR A 747 -7.75 -20.81 -6.20
N ILE A 748 -8.57 -21.77 -6.67
CA ILE A 748 -9.99 -21.88 -6.31
C ILE A 748 -10.37 -23.22 -5.66
N ASN A 749 -9.43 -24.16 -5.53
CA ASN A 749 -9.68 -25.48 -4.90
C ASN A 749 -9.27 -25.54 -3.41
N GLY A 750 -8.72 -24.43 -2.85
CA GLY A 750 -8.29 -24.34 -1.46
C GLY A 750 -6.84 -24.72 -1.18
N GLU A 751 -6.05 -25.11 -2.20
CA GLU A 751 -4.61 -25.36 -2.02
C GLU A 751 -3.79 -24.08 -1.80
N ILE A 752 -4.16 -22.99 -2.46
CA ILE A 752 -3.56 -21.68 -2.27
C ILE A 752 -4.48 -20.85 -1.38
N ARG A 753 -3.89 -20.23 -0.35
CA ARG A 753 -4.64 -19.38 0.59
C ARG A 753 -5.36 -18.25 -0.12
N THR A 754 -6.55 -17.89 0.33
CA THR A 754 -7.37 -16.83 -0.27
C THR A 754 -6.72 -15.45 -0.23
N GLN A 755 -5.80 -15.22 0.69
CA GLN A 755 -5.00 -13.98 0.73
C GLN A 755 -3.99 -13.87 -0.44
N ASP A 756 -3.53 -14.99 -1.01
CA ASP A 756 -2.49 -15.03 -2.06
C ASP A 756 -3.05 -15.41 -3.44
N ALA A 757 -4.10 -16.20 -3.49
CA ALA A 757 -4.71 -16.68 -4.73
C ALA A 757 -5.05 -15.55 -5.74
N PRO A 758 -5.62 -14.41 -5.34
CA PRO A 758 -5.89 -13.29 -6.25
C PRO A 758 -4.63 -12.75 -6.92
N PHE A 759 -3.52 -12.67 -6.19
CA PHE A 759 -2.23 -12.20 -6.73
C PHE A 759 -1.63 -13.18 -7.73
N ILE A 760 -1.78 -14.49 -7.48
CA ILE A 760 -1.33 -15.53 -8.43
C ILE A 760 -2.12 -15.45 -9.74
N VAL A 761 -3.44 -15.27 -9.69
CA VAL A 761 -4.26 -15.08 -10.88
C VAL A 761 -3.84 -13.81 -11.63
N GLY A 762 -3.63 -12.69 -10.92
CA GLY A 762 -3.13 -11.45 -11.49
C GLY A 762 -1.76 -11.61 -12.17
N SER A 763 -0.84 -12.35 -11.54
CA SER A 763 0.49 -12.65 -12.09
C SER A 763 0.41 -13.50 -13.36
N LEU A 764 -0.51 -14.46 -13.42
CA LEU A 764 -0.74 -15.29 -14.62
C LEU A 764 -1.36 -14.47 -15.77
N MET A 765 -2.22 -13.49 -15.48
CA MET A 765 -2.70 -12.55 -16.51
C MET A 765 -1.58 -11.63 -17.03
N ALA A 766 -0.57 -11.36 -16.23
CA ALA A 766 0.62 -10.59 -16.64
C ALA A 766 1.68 -11.45 -17.37
N ASN A 767 1.63 -12.78 -17.24
CA ASN A 767 2.54 -13.71 -17.92
C ASN A 767 2.17 -13.81 -19.41
N VAL A 768 3.03 -13.29 -20.28
CA VAL A 768 2.79 -13.23 -21.73
C VAL A 768 2.54 -14.59 -22.40
N TYR A 769 2.96 -15.69 -21.79
CA TYR A 769 2.76 -17.06 -22.28
C TYR A 769 1.46 -17.70 -21.74
N GLY A 770 0.93 -17.22 -20.62
CA GLY A 770 -0.26 -17.77 -19.94
C GLY A 770 -1.48 -16.86 -19.93
N ARG A 771 -1.35 -15.59 -20.32
CA ARG A 771 -2.36 -14.55 -20.11
C ARG A 771 -3.73 -14.83 -20.70
N GLU A 772 -3.79 -15.40 -21.93
CA GLU A 772 -5.06 -15.74 -22.58
C GLU A 772 -5.79 -16.86 -21.83
N GLN A 773 -5.04 -17.89 -21.40
CA GLN A 773 -5.59 -18.99 -20.61
C GLN A 773 -6.06 -18.49 -19.23
N ALA A 774 -5.27 -17.61 -18.58
CA ALA A 774 -5.62 -17.02 -17.29
C ALA A 774 -6.89 -16.17 -17.40
N TRP A 775 -7.00 -15.35 -18.44
CA TRP A 775 -8.21 -14.55 -18.69
C TRP A 775 -9.43 -15.42 -18.98
N GLY A 776 -9.29 -16.45 -19.80
CA GLY A 776 -10.35 -17.44 -20.02
C GLY A 776 -10.82 -18.11 -18.74
N PHE A 777 -9.89 -18.46 -17.85
CA PHE A 777 -10.18 -19.04 -16.54
C PHE A 777 -10.94 -18.06 -15.63
N VAL A 778 -10.52 -16.78 -15.58
CA VAL A 778 -11.19 -15.74 -14.81
C VAL A 778 -12.64 -15.58 -15.27
N LYS A 779 -12.88 -15.51 -16.61
CA LYS A 779 -14.24 -15.39 -17.14
C LYS A 779 -15.12 -16.59 -16.75
N ALA A 780 -14.59 -17.80 -16.82
CA ALA A 780 -15.33 -19.03 -16.52
C ALA A 780 -15.63 -19.21 -15.02
N ASN A 781 -14.78 -18.68 -14.13
CA ASN A 781 -14.88 -18.93 -12.68
C ASN A 781 -15.16 -17.66 -11.87
N TRP A 782 -15.58 -16.56 -12.49
CA TRP A 782 -15.78 -15.28 -11.82
C TRP A 782 -16.66 -15.36 -10.58
N ASP A 783 -17.83 -16.00 -10.68
CA ASP A 783 -18.80 -16.07 -9.58
C ASP A 783 -18.28 -16.89 -8.38
N GLN A 784 -17.40 -17.87 -8.64
CA GLN A 784 -16.71 -18.60 -7.58
C GLN A 784 -15.63 -17.76 -6.93
N MET A 785 -14.83 -17.02 -7.71
CA MET A 785 -13.78 -16.13 -7.21
C MET A 785 -14.37 -14.97 -6.39
N ASP A 786 -15.47 -14.36 -6.85
CA ASP A 786 -16.15 -13.28 -6.12
C ASP A 786 -16.68 -13.71 -4.75
N LYS A 787 -17.11 -14.98 -4.64
CA LYS A 787 -17.53 -15.58 -3.37
C LYS A 787 -16.36 -15.99 -2.48
N LEU A 788 -15.25 -16.44 -3.07
CA LEU A 788 -14.12 -17.05 -2.35
C LEU A 788 -13.13 -16.00 -1.86
N PHE A 789 -12.76 -15.04 -2.72
CA PHE A 789 -11.68 -14.10 -2.45
C PHE A 789 -12.12 -12.91 -1.57
N PRO A 790 -11.24 -12.41 -0.68
CA PRO A 790 -11.45 -11.12 -0.04
C PRO A 790 -11.65 -10.02 -1.09
N LYS A 791 -12.56 -9.07 -0.84
CA LYS A 791 -12.90 -8.02 -1.83
C LYS A 791 -11.69 -7.19 -2.26
N GLN A 792 -10.81 -6.85 -1.32
CA GLN A 792 -9.56 -6.16 -1.63
C GLN A 792 -8.63 -7.01 -2.52
N GLY A 793 -8.54 -8.32 -2.28
CA GLY A 793 -7.79 -9.25 -3.13
C GLY A 793 -8.36 -9.33 -4.53
N LEU A 794 -9.70 -9.39 -4.66
CA LEU A 794 -10.38 -9.42 -5.96
C LEU A 794 -10.08 -8.16 -6.80
N ARG A 795 -10.07 -6.96 -6.16
CA ARG A 795 -9.66 -5.71 -6.84
C ARG A 795 -8.23 -5.82 -7.37
N ARG A 796 -7.31 -6.28 -6.54
CA ARG A 796 -5.88 -6.43 -6.92
C ARG A 796 -5.70 -7.46 -8.03
N MET A 797 -6.47 -8.55 -8.03
CA MET A 797 -6.50 -9.51 -9.12
C MET A 797 -6.87 -8.85 -10.44
N CYS A 798 -7.89 -8.00 -10.45
CA CYS A 798 -8.33 -7.27 -11.64
C CYS A 798 -7.26 -6.36 -12.22
N GLY A 799 -6.29 -5.88 -11.43
CA GLY A 799 -5.12 -5.16 -11.94
C GLY A 799 -4.27 -5.97 -12.94
N GLY A 800 -4.34 -7.29 -12.92
CA GLY A 800 -3.69 -8.18 -13.88
C GLY A 800 -4.17 -7.99 -15.33
N ILE A 801 -5.38 -7.42 -15.55
CA ILE A 801 -5.89 -7.16 -16.92
C ILE A 801 -4.99 -6.21 -17.72
N VAL A 802 -4.22 -5.34 -17.07
CA VAL A 802 -3.23 -4.46 -17.73
C VAL A 802 -2.19 -5.27 -18.51
N GLY A 803 -1.95 -6.53 -18.14
CA GLY A 803 -1.09 -7.47 -18.86
C GLY A 803 -1.68 -8.00 -20.18
N LEU A 804 -3.01 -7.83 -20.41
CA LEU A 804 -3.73 -8.32 -21.59
C LEU A 804 -3.62 -7.35 -22.79
N ALA A 805 -2.45 -6.77 -23.01
CA ALA A 805 -2.18 -5.62 -23.87
C ALA A 805 -2.21 -5.97 -25.38
N THR A 806 -3.34 -6.47 -25.88
CA THR A 806 -3.64 -6.60 -27.31
C THR A 806 -5.03 -6.03 -27.63
N PRO A 807 -5.27 -5.51 -28.86
CA PRO A 807 -6.57 -4.94 -29.22
C PRO A 807 -7.75 -5.92 -29.04
N GLU A 808 -7.53 -7.22 -29.29
CA GLU A 808 -8.54 -8.27 -29.16
C GLU A 808 -8.91 -8.50 -27.70
N LEU A 809 -7.89 -8.65 -26.84
CA LEU A 809 -8.10 -8.88 -25.41
C LEU A 809 -8.68 -7.65 -24.71
N GLU A 810 -8.27 -6.44 -25.09
CA GLU A 810 -8.86 -5.19 -24.56
C GLU A 810 -10.37 -5.13 -24.82
N ARG A 811 -10.82 -5.44 -26.06
CA ARG A 811 -12.25 -5.48 -26.39
C ARG A 811 -13.00 -6.51 -25.56
N ASP A 812 -12.44 -7.71 -25.43
CA ASP A 812 -13.05 -8.81 -24.66
C ASP A 812 -13.14 -8.48 -23.16
N VAL A 813 -12.10 -7.84 -22.60
CA VAL A 813 -12.08 -7.36 -21.21
C VAL A 813 -13.19 -6.32 -20.98
N ARG A 814 -13.27 -5.29 -21.82
CA ARG A 814 -14.30 -4.25 -21.69
C ARG A 814 -15.71 -4.83 -21.78
N GLN A 815 -15.95 -5.74 -22.74
CA GLN A 815 -17.24 -6.41 -22.90
C GLN A 815 -17.62 -7.20 -21.65
N PHE A 816 -16.68 -7.97 -21.09
CA PHE A 816 -16.93 -8.80 -19.89
C PHE A 816 -17.37 -7.97 -18.67
N PHE A 817 -16.67 -6.87 -18.38
CA PHE A 817 -17.02 -6.03 -17.24
C PHE A 817 -18.33 -5.25 -17.46
N THR A 818 -18.61 -4.85 -18.69
CA THR A 818 -19.86 -4.19 -19.07
C THR A 818 -21.08 -5.11 -18.94
N ASP A 819 -21.00 -6.33 -19.47
CA ASP A 819 -22.10 -7.30 -19.46
C ASP A 819 -22.46 -7.74 -18.04
N ARG A 820 -21.46 -7.91 -17.16
CA ARG A 820 -21.65 -8.35 -15.79
C ARG A 820 -21.91 -7.20 -14.82
N LYS A 821 -21.81 -5.94 -15.25
CA LYS A 821 -21.98 -4.74 -14.40
C LYS A 821 -21.14 -4.79 -13.13
N ILE A 822 -19.89 -5.22 -13.27
CA ILE A 822 -18.96 -5.36 -12.14
C ILE A 822 -18.53 -3.98 -11.68
N ASP A 823 -18.68 -3.73 -10.36
CA ASP A 823 -18.26 -2.49 -9.70
C ASP A 823 -17.21 -2.85 -8.63
N LEU A 824 -16.00 -2.36 -8.82
CA LEU A 824 -14.87 -2.55 -7.88
C LEU A 824 -14.77 -1.44 -6.82
N GLY A 825 -15.68 -0.48 -6.84
CA GLY A 825 -15.64 0.73 -6.02
C GLY A 825 -14.74 1.83 -6.57
N GLY A 826 -15.09 3.10 -6.28
CA GLY A 826 -14.33 4.27 -6.71
C GLY A 826 -14.03 4.30 -8.20
N LYS A 827 -12.78 4.61 -8.54
CA LYS A 827 -12.27 4.70 -9.93
C LYS A 827 -11.45 3.48 -10.38
N THR A 828 -11.33 2.45 -9.54
CA THR A 828 -10.37 1.35 -9.72
C THR A 828 -10.50 0.64 -11.07
N LEU A 829 -11.72 0.25 -11.46
CA LEU A 829 -11.93 -0.45 -12.74
C LEU A 829 -11.63 0.45 -13.95
N GLU A 830 -12.08 1.70 -13.89
CA GLU A 830 -11.83 2.68 -14.97
C GLU A 830 -10.32 2.88 -15.17
N GLN A 831 -9.55 2.99 -14.07
CA GLN A 831 -8.10 3.14 -14.10
C GLN A 831 -7.41 1.92 -14.75
N TYR A 832 -7.77 0.70 -14.38
CA TYR A 832 -7.20 -0.50 -15.00
C TYR A 832 -7.54 -0.61 -16.50
N LEU A 833 -8.77 -0.30 -16.87
CA LEU A 833 -9.19 -0.29 -18.28
C LEU A 833 -8.47 0.79 -19.10
N GLU A 834 -8.20 1.95 -18.50
CA GLU A 834 -7.42 3.00 -19.16
C GLU A 834 -5.95 2.64 -19.27
N GLN A 835 -5.33 2.06 -18.22
CA GLN A 835 -3.95 1.55 -18.29
C GLN A 835 -3.79 0.50 -19.40
N LEU A 836 -4.76 -0.40 -19.54
CA LEU A 836 -4.80 -1.36 -20.66
C LEU A 836 -4.87 -0.65 -22.00
N CYS A 837 -5.75 0.35 -22.13
CA CYS A 837 -5.89 1.16 -23.34
C CYS A 837 -4.58 1.91 -23.68
N VAL A 838 -3.91 2.49 -22.69
CA VAL A 838 -2.59 3.14 -22.86
C VAL A 838 -1.56 2.16 -23.42
N ALA A 839 -1.49 0.95 -22.86
CA ALA A 839 -0.57 -0.07 -23.33
C ALA A 839 -0.87 -0.52 -24.78
N VAL A 840 -2.14 -0.71 -25.13
CA VAL A 840 -2.58 -1.06 -26.49
C VAL A 840 -2.30 0.08 -27.46
N SER A 841 -2.61 1.32 -27.07
CA SER A 841 -2.36 2.51 -27.90
C SER A 841 -0.87 2.71 -28.20
N PHE A 842 -0.02 2.53 -27.18
CA PHE A 842 1.45 2.56 -27.36
C PHE A 842 1.92 1.46 -28.31
N ARG A 843 1.43 0.22 -28.15
CA ARG A 843 1.74 -0.90 -29.02
C ARG A 843 1.44 -0.58 -30.48
N GLU A 844 0.22 -0.10 -30.76
CA GLU A 844 -0.19 0.20 -32.15
C GLU A 844 0.60 1.36 -32.75
N ARG A 845 0.88 2.40 -31.96
CA ARG A 845 1.67 3.57 -32.39
C ARG A 845 3.13 3.20 -32.69
N GLU A 846 3.76 2.39 -31.85
CA GLU A 846 5.21 2.12 -31.95
C GLU A 846 5.53 0.79 -32.65
N ARG A 847 4.55 0.07 -33.19
CA ARG A 847 4.74 -1.23 -33.83
C ARG A 847 5.85 -1.20 -34.89
N THR A 848 5.80 -0.22 -35.80
CA THR A 848 6.81 -0.08 -36.86
C THR A 848 8.17 0.30 -36.29
N THR A 849 8.21 1.24 -35.33
CA THR A 849 9.44 1.68 -34.67
C THR A 849 10.12 0.51 -33.96
N LEU A 850 9.36 -0.29 -33.20
CA LEU A 850 9.88 -1.48 -32.51
C LEU A 850 10.49 -2.47 -33.50
N HIS A 851 9.79 -2.77 -34.61
CA HIS A 851 10.25 -3.68 -35.63
C HIS A 851 11.56 -3.23 -36.31
N THR A 852 11.69 -1.94 -36.61
CA THR A 852 12.82 -1.40 -37.38
C THR A 852 14.00 -0.97 -36.52
N THR A 853 13.75 -0.49 -35.31
CA THR A 853 14.78 0.17 -34.47
C THR A 853 15.45 -0.78 -33.48
N LEU A 854 14.67 -1.67 -32.80
CA LEU A 854 15.23 -2.57 -31.80
C LEU A 854 16.44 -3.39 -32.30
N PRO A 855 16.44 -3.94 -33.52
CA PRO A 855 17.59 -4.70 -34.01
C PRO A 855 18.89 -3.89 -34.13
N ASN A 856 18.82 -2.57 -34.15
CA ASN A 856 19.92 -1.65 -34.39
C ASN A 856 20.20 -0.67 -33.22
N ALA A 857 19.32 -0.59 -32.22
CA ALA A 857 19.31 0.47 -31.21
C ALA A 857 20.58 0.60 -30.36
N LEU A 858 21.48 -0.37 -30.39
CA LEU A 858 22.75 -0.37 -29.62
C LEU A 858 23.98 -0.75 -30.49
N LYS A 859 23.88 -0.66 -31.83
CA LYS A 859 24.98 -0.96 -32.73
C LYS A 859 25.95 0.18 -32.91
N ASP A 860 25.60 1.40 -32.51
CA ASP A 860 26.40 2.62 -32.52
C ASP A 860 26.77 3.00 -31.07
#